data_c2fab7970fe608dccb139e46c04fed7e
#
_entry.id   c2fab7970fe608dccb139e46c04fed7e
#
_cell.length_a   1.000
_cell.length_b   1.000
_cell.length_c   1.000
_cell.angle_alpha   90.00
_cell.angle_beta   90.00
_cell.angle_gamma   90.00
#
_symmetry.space_group_name_H-M   'P 1'
#
loop_
_entity.id
_entity.type
_entity.pdbx_description
1 polymer ?
#
loop_
_entity_poly.entity_id
_entity_poly.type
_entity_poly.pdbx_seq_one_letter_code
_entity_poly.pdbx_strand_id
1 'polypeptide(L)'
;MAKPNEGVARAALSSSRAIQVIGGPGTGKSQAIVQRAAHLLESGTQPSELLVLAATRSAADALRSRVTACGAPGAAEVQVCTPMQFFEQVLSCPEARAFTGRTPRLLADFEERILMEDMKTCGLKPKRLREMLKFFFRQWTELGDEREGFLVEDDEHLVHDSIMRHLRLRNAMLPAELGNLTVKFLRDAPDAPAWCRRAHVLADDYQDYARATQLALDLIAREGLMVCGNVNEQVVTPDPYPYPEGLAGFASTHDGTEAIVLTEGLRCPARIAAVGNGLAQAGDMDERTLVSAGEATEGGEANGTAGSPDPAGPAARGDLPGDVRFVQWVDPNAEFKGIARYLKHAFAGTAAPAPAAGTDAAPTAPLHPRDMAVVVPNALWGRSIAKVLEVNGMPSDQLVGYHALKGDPRDERRCADLRAYTLLTLAADPDDAVAWRSWCGFGDYLTHSNHWCRLEDFAEQTGMGVVEALGGLSDFAEPPFAGADVLAARWREAQALLAPVRGKRGFALLAACKQPGCDTLPPSFEELLAPLSGTEDAAELLARARARLERRFADTDAVRIALPSMLVGLEFDTVIIAGAVDGFYPGVGAFDVENDEDRQRQISEADRRAWYLAMGCARRTLIVSTFQKDRAETALRSGMQVHRIRDEHGEAWARLAPSRFALELGPEAPVLETALER
;
A
#
# COMPACT_ATOMS: atom_id res chain seq x y z
N MET A 1 -29.65 21.15 1.17
CA MET A 1 -29.19 19.83 1.64
C MET A 1 -29.54 18.83 0.53
N ALA A 2 -28.52 18.23 -0.09
CA ALA A 2 -28.77 17.12 -1.02
C ALA A 2 -29.55 16.02 -0.28
N LYS A 3 -30.52 15.37 -0.96
CA LYS A 3 -31.22 14.22 -0.39
C LYS A 3 -30.18 13.19 -0.01
N PRO A 4 -30.18 12.68 1.24
CA PRO A 4 -29.28 11.59 1.63
C PRO A 4 -29.59 10.40 0.70
N ASN A 5 -28.51 9.76 0.13
CA ASN A 5 -28.68 8.52 -0.60
C ASN A 5 -29.35 7.52 0.34
N GLU A 6 -30.51 7.01 -0.03
CA GLU A 6 -31.34 6.15 0.81
C GLU A 6 -30.58 4.90 1.26
N GLY A 7 -29.76 4.31 0.41
CA GLY A 7 -28.91 3.18 0.72
C GLY A 7 -27.85 3.49 1.80
N VAL A 8 -27.20 4.66 1.71
CA VAL A 8 -26.22 5.11 2.70
C VAL A 8 -26.89 5.34 4.05
N ALA A 9 -28.06 5.98 4.09
CA ALA A 9 -28.82 6.20 5.32
C ALA A 9 -29.30 4.86 5.93
N ARG A 10 -29.75 3.93 5.09
CA ARG A 10 -30.16 2.59 5.53
C ARG A 10 -28.99 1.84 6.16
N ALA A 11 -27.81 1.87 5.56
CA ALA A 11 -26.61 1.25 6.12
C ALA A 11 -26.21 1.86 7.47
N ALA A 12 -26.32 3.19 7.59
CA ALA A 12 -25.98 3.89 8.82
C ALA A 12 -26.92 3.55 9.98
N LEU A 13 -28.22 3.38 9.73
CA LEU A 13 -29.25 3.18 10.74
C LEU A 13 -29.60 1.70 10.97
N SER A 14 -29.00 0.77 10.25
CA SER A 14 -29.30 -0.66 10.37
C SER A 14 -29.11 -1.18 11.78
N SER A 15 -30.04 -2.04 12.23
CA SER A 15 -29.93 -2.79 13.49
C SER A 15 -29.34 -4.20 13.31
N SER A 16 -29.02 -4.59 12.06
CA SER A 16 -28.44 -5.89 11.77
C SER A 16 -27.04 -6.02 12.35
N ARG A 17 -26.71 -7.21 12.88
CA ARG A 17 -25.36 -7.54 13.37
C ARG A 17 -24.34 -7.56 12.21
N ALA A 18 -24.75 -8.07 11.06
CA ALA A 18 -23.92 -8.11 9.86
C ALA A 18 -24.51 -7.17 8.79
N ILE A 19 -23.71 -6.26 8.27
CA ILE A 19 -24.11 -5.31 7.24
C ILE A 19 -23.12 -5.41 6.09
N GLN A 20 -23.60 -5.67 4.88
CA GLN A 20 -22.82 -5.67 3.67
C GLN A 20 -23.22 -4.50 2.78
N VAL A 21 -22.29 -3.64 2.42
CA VAL A 21 -22.51 -2.54 1.48
C VAL A 21 -21.60 -2.72 0.27
N ILE A 22 -22.20 -2.99 -0.88
CA ILE A 22 -21.47 -3.07 -2.15
C ILE A 22 -21.86 -1.91 -3.06
N GLY A 23 -20.92 -1.44 -3.89
CA GLY A 23 -21.20 -0.36 -4.82
C GLY A 23 -19.97 0.08 -5.58
N GLY A 24 -20.17 0.63 -6.77
CA GLY A 24 -19.11 1.14 -7.62
C GLY A 24 -18.36 2.35 -7.05
N PRO A 25 -17.40 2.90 -7.82
CA PRO A 25 -16.66 4.08 -7.43
C PRO A 25 -17.59 5.27 -7.18
N GLY A 26 -17.38 5.98 -6.09
CA GLY A 26 -18.12 7.22 -5.79
C GLY A 26 -19.58 7.06 -5.40
N THR A 27 -20.09 5.85 -5.15
CA THR A 27 -21.48 5.61 -4.72
C THR A 27 -21.76 5.86 -3.25
N GLY A 28 -20.72 6.14 -2.43
CA GLY A 28 -20.89 6.49 -1.03
C GLY A 28 -20.55 5.37 -0.02
N LYS A 29 -19.85 4.31 -0.40
CA LYS A 29 -19.38 3.24 0.51
C LYS A 29 -18.73 3.77 1.79
N SER A 30 -17.66 4.55 1.67
CA SER A 30 -16.96 5.14 2.83
C SER A 30 -17.82 6.18 3.55
N GLN A 31 -18.78 6.84 2.87
CA GLN A 31 -19.75 7.73 3.53
C GLN A 31 -20.71 6.95 4.44
N ALA A 32 -21.10 5.74 4.03
CA ALA A 32 -21.91 4.86 4.87
C ALA A 32 -21.16 4.47 6.16
N ILE A 33 -19.86 4.19 6.07
CA ILE A 33 -19.00 3.94 7.26
C ILE A 33 -18.99 5.15 8.19
N VAL A 34 -18.75 6.36 7.66
CA VAL A 34 -18.70 7.60 8.48
C VAL A 34 -20.06 7.87 9.16
N GLN A 35 -21.17 7.72 8.43
CA GLN A 35 -22.51 7.89 9.01
C GLN A 35 -22.85 6.81 10.02
N ARG A 36 -22.43 5.56 9.78
CA ARG A 36 -22.60 4.45 10.75
C ARG A 36 -21.81 4.73 12.01
N ALA A 37 -20.56 5.16 11.91
CA ALA A 37 -19.73 5.52 13.06
C ALA A 37 -20.39 6.64 13.89
N ALA A 38 -20.87 7.69 13.22
CA ALA A 38 -21.58 8.79 13.87
C ALA A 38 -22.84 8.29 14.61
N HIS A 39 -23.67 7.51 13.95
CA HIS A 39 -24.89 6.94 14.55
C HIS A 39 -24.60 6.06 15.78
N LEU A 40 -23.57 5.21 15.72
CA LEU A 40 -23.17 4.37 16.85
C LEU A 40 -22.71 5.20 18.06
N LEU A 41 -21.89 6.23 17.82
CA LEU A 41 -21.44 7.15 18.87
C LEU A 41 -22.60 7.95 19.48
N GLU A 42 -23.52 8.47 18.67
CA GLU A 42 -24.73 9.17 19.11
C GLU A 42 -25.69 8.25 19.89
N SER A 43 -25.68 6.94 19.58
CA SER A 43 -26.46 5.92 20.28
C SER A 43 -25.81 5.44 21.59
N GLY A 44 -24.63 5.99 21.94
CA GLY A 44 -23.96 5.73 23.22
C GLY A 44 -22.82 4.69 23.16
N THR A 45 -22.45 4.19 21.97
CA THR A 45 -21.24 3.35 21.81
C THR A 45 -20.01 4.15 22.22
N GLN A 46 -19.17 3.59 23.09
CA GLN A 46 -17.92 4.25 23.48
C GLN A 46 -16.93 4.25 22.30
N PRO A 47 -16.16 5.32 22.08
CA PRO A 47 -15.16 5.37 21.02
C PRO A 47 -14.16 4.20 21.04
N SER A 48 -13.77 3.73 22.22
CA SER A 48 -12.87 2.59 22.41
C SER A 48 -13.49 1.24 22.02
N GLU A 49 -14.80 1.17 21.84
CA GLU A 49 -15.54 -0.03 21.41
C GLU A 49 -15.86 -0.02 19.91
N LEU A 50 -15.46 1.05 19.20
CA LEU A 50 -15.63 1.18 17.77
C LEU A 50 -14.27 1.12 17.07
N LEU A 51 -14.13 0.21 16.09
CA LEU A 51 -12.96 0.05 15.24
C LEU A 51 -13.34 0.30 13.80
N VAL A 52 -12.61 1.21 13.15
CA VAL A 52 -12.80 1.51 11.72
C VAL A 52 -11.52 1.13 10.98
N LEU A 53 -11.66 0.35 9.91
CA LEU A 53 -10.54 -0.22 9.17
C LEU A 53 -10.56 0.18 7.69
N ALA A 54 -9.39 0.40 7.12
CA ALA A 54 -9.20 0.60 5.69
C ALA A 54 -7.97 -0.17 5.20
N ALA A 55 -7.97 -0.55 3.91
CA ALA A 55 -6.96 -1.46 3.36
C ALA A 55 -5.53 -0.87 3.32
N THR A 56 -5.40 0.46 3.25
CA THR A 56 -4.10 1.14 3.21
C THR A 56 -4.01 2.24 4.27
N ARG A 57 -2.79 2.62 4.65
CA ARG A 57 -2.58 3.74 5.59
C ARG A 57 -3.13 5.06 5.05
N SER A 58 -2.94 5.34 3.76
CA SER A 58 -3.47 6.56 3.15
C SER A 58 -5.01 6.59 3.19
N ALA A 59 -5.66 5.45 2.93
CA ALA A 59 -7.12 5.32 3.06
C ALA A 59 -7.58 5.47 4.52
N ALA A 60 -6.85 4.87 5.48
CA ALA A 60 -7.15 4.99 6.90
C ALA A 60 -7.01 6.45 7.40
N ASP A 61 -5.98 7.17 6.97
CA ASP A 61 -5.78 8.59 7.32
C ASP A 61 -6.89 9.48 6.73
N ALA A 62 -7.28 9.24 5.47
CA ALA A 62 -8.40 9.93 4.84
C ALA A 62 -9.74 9.64 5.56
N LEU A 63 -9.97 8.38 5.90
CA LEU A 63 -11.19 7.95 6.60
C LEU A 63 -11.22 8.50 8.05
N ARG A 64 -10.09 8.52 8.76
CA ARG A 64 -9.94 9.13 10.08
C ARG A 64 -10.32 10.61 10.06
N SER A 65 -9.82 11.36 9.08
CA SER A 65 -10.14 12.77 8.93
C SER A 65 -11.65 12.98 8.74
N ARG A 66 -12.32 12.14 7.96
CA ARG A 66 -13.77 12.19 7.73
C ARG A 66 -14.57 11.78 8.96
N VAL A 67 -14.15 10.74 9.69
CA VAL A 67 -14.80 10.31 10.95
C VAL A 67 -14.65 11.41 11.98
N THR A 68 -13.45 11.98 12.16
CA THR A 68 -13.24 13.10 13.09
C THR A 68 -14.12 14.32 12.75
N ALA A 69 -14.29 14.61 11.47
CA ALA A 69 -15.09 15.74 10.98
C ALA A 69 -16.62 15.52 11.03
N CYS A 70 -17.10 14.30 11.35
CA CYS A 70 -18.56 14.04 11.37
C CYS A 70 -19.32 14.75 12.49
N GLY A 71 -18.62 15.28 13.50
CA GLY A 71 -19.18 16.04 14.60
C GLY A 71 -19.84 15.21 15.71
N ALA A 72 -19.84 13.88 15.62
CA ALA A 72 -20.38 13.02 16.68
C ALA A 72 -19.50 13.05 17.94
N PRO A 73 -20.09 12.92 19.15
CA PRO A 73 -19.34 12.91 20.40
C PRO A 73 -18.27 11.78 20.42
N GLY A 74 -17.03 12.15 20.73
CA GLY A 74 -15.92 11.19 20.80
C GLY A 74 -15.38 10.69 19.44
N ALA A 75 -15.83 11.25 18.30
CA ALA A 75 -15.40 10.82 16.97
C ALA A 75 -13.89 10.92 16.73
N ALA A 76 -13.22 11.91 17.35
CA ALA A 76 -11.77 12.06 17.28
C ALA A 76 -10.99 10.98 18.04
N GLU A 77 -11.63 10.26 18.95
CA GLU A 77 -11.05 9.19 19.78
C GLU A 77 -11.23 7.80 19.16
N VAL A 78 -12.04 7.68 18.10
CA VAL A 78 -12.28 6.42 17.42
C VAL A 78 -10.98 5.92 16.78
N GLN A 79 -10.67 4.65 17.01
CA GLN A 79 -9.53 4.01 16.39
C GLN A 79 -9.82 3.73 14.90
N VAL A 80 -9.09 4.45 14.02
CA VAL A 80 -9.13 4.24 12.57
C VAL A 80 -7.73 3.84 12.10
N CYS A 81 -7.57 2.63 11.56
CA CYS A 81 -6.26 2.08 11.19
C CYS A 81 -6.37 1.03 10.07
N THR A 82 -5.25 0.44 9.67
CA THR A 82 -5.27 -0.76 8.83
C THR A 82 -5.43 -2.02 9.70
N PRO A 83 -5.92 -3.14 9.14
CA PRO A 83 -5.97 -4.41 9.86
C PRO A 83 -4.61 -4.80 10.44
N MET A 84 -3.52 -4.66 9.66
CA MET A 84 -2.17 -5.01 10.09
C MET A 84 -1.73 -4.22 11.33
N GLN A 85 -2.02 -2.91 11.39
CA GLN A 85 -1.73 -2.08 12.57
C GLN A 85 -2.49 -2.56 13.81
N PHE A 86 -3.74 -2.95 13.63
CA PHE A 86 -4.54 -3.49 14.74
C PHE A 86 -4.01 -4.86 15.20
N PHE A 87 -3.62 -5.73 14.26
CA PHE A 87 -3.03 -7.03 14.58
C PHE A 87 -1.70 -6.90 15.31
N GLU A 88 -0.83 -5.97 14.87
CA GLU A 88 0.40 -5.65 15.61
C GLU A 88 0.11 -5.24 17.05
N GLN A 89 -0.92 -4.42 17.27
CA GLN A 89 -1.33 -4.01 18.60
C GLN A 89 -1.84 -5.21 19.42
N VAL A 90 -2.69 -6.07 18.85
CA VAL A 90 -3.21 -7.28 19.50
C VAL A 90 -2.07 -8.23 19.87
N LEU A 91 -1.17 -8.51 18.93
CA LEU A 91 -0.05 -9.44 19.13
C LEU A 91 1.05 -8.87 20.04
N SER A 92 1.01 -7.57 20.33
CA SER A 92 1.95 -6.92 21.27
C SER A 92 1.56 -7.09 22.73
N CYS A 93 0.35 -7.57 23.06
CA CYS A 93 -0.03 -7.79 24.46
C CYS A 93 0.76 -8.95 25.09
N PRO A 94 0.96 -8.95 26.41
CA PRO A 94 1.72 -10.01 27.11
C PRO A 94 1.15 -11.42 26.86
N GLU A 95 -0.16 -11.55 26.82
CA GLU A 95 -0.88 -12.81 26.60
C GLU A 95 -0.62 -13.37 25.20
N ALA A 96 -0.65 -12.52 24.17
CA ALA A 96 -0.34 -12.92 22.80
C ALA A 96 1.14 -13.27 22.62
N ARG A 97 2.04 -12.55 23.30
CA ARG A 97 3.47 -12.91 23.32
C ARG A 97 3.71 -14.26 24.00
N ALA A 98 3.00 -14.55 25.10
CA ALA A 98 3.07 -15.85 25.75
C ALA A 98 2.53 -16.97 24.85
N PHE A 99 1.44 -16.70 24.11
CA PHE A 99 0.83 -17.64 23.18
C PHE A 99 1.70 -17.94 21.94
N THR A 100 2.24 -16.89 21.31
CA THR A 100 3.03 -17.01 20.07
C THR A 100 4.51 -17.32 20.30
N GLY A 101 5.03 -17.05 21.50
CA GLY A 101 6.45 -17.09 21.85
C GLY A 101 7.30 -16.01 21.15
N ARG A 102 6.66 -15.02 20.49
CA ARG A 102 7.33 -13.97 19.72
C ARG A 102 6.64 -12.62 19.86
N THR A 103 7.35 -11.55 19.51
CA THR A 103 6.77 -10.20 19.42
C THR A 103 6.47 -9.86 17.96
N PRO A 104 5.52 -8.96 17.65
CA PRO A 104 5.26 -8.49 16.29
C PRO A 104 6.34 -7.48 15.84
N ARG A 105 7.62 -7.85 15.94
CA ARG A 105 8.74 -7.11 15.40
C ARG A 105 8.81 -7.40 13.89
N LEU A 106 8.21 -6.53 13.07
CA LEU A 106 8.26 -6.66 11.62
C LEU A 106 9.63 -6.24 11.08
N LEU A 107 10.05 -6.89 10.00
CA LEU A 107 11.31 -6.62 9.35
C LEU A 107 11.17 -5.47 8.34
N ALA A 108 12.18 -4.60 8.27
CA ALA A 108 12.29 -3.65 7.17
C ALA A 108 12.78 -4.36 5.89
N ASP A 109 12.55 -3.77 4.72
CA ASP A 109 12.91 -4.35 3.40
C ASP A 109 14.34 -4.91 3.34
N PHE A 110 15.31 -4.23 3.96
CA PHE A 110 16.71 -4.70 3.95
C PHE A 110 16.94 -5.82 4.95
N GLU A 111 16.22 -5.86 6.06
CA GLU A 111 16.25 -6.92 7.07
C GLU A 111 15.65 -8.22 6.51
N GLU A 112 14.56 -8.12 5.74
CA GLU A 112 14.01 -9.27 5.01
C GLU A 112 15.02 -9.83 4.00
N ARG A 113 15.74 -8.97 3.28
CA ARG A 113 16.80 -9.41 2.35
C ARG A 113 17.92 -10.16 3.08
N ILE A 114 18.28 -9.73 4.28
CA ILE A 114 19.27 -10.43 5.13
C ILE A 114 18.73 -11.78 5.58
N LEU A 115 17.47 -11.85 6.04
CA LEU A 115 16.81 -13.12 6.37
C LEU A 115 16.81 -14.08 5.18
N MET A 116 16.50 -13.59 3.97
CA MET A 116 16.51 -14.38 2.75
C MET A 116 17.89 -14.96 2.42
N GLU A 117 18.98 -14.26 2.73
CA GLU A 117 20.32 -14.80 2.58
C GLU A 117 20.60 -15.89 3.62
N ASP A 118 20.19 -15.68 4.87
CA ASP A 118 20.34 -16.69 5.92
C ASP A 118 19.56 -17.98 5.58
N MET A 119 18.38 -17.86 4.99
CA MET A 119 17.58 -18.99 4.51
C MET A 119 18.30 -19.85 3.44
N LYS A 120 19.28 -19.30 2.71
CA LYS A 120 20.06 -20.07 1.73
C LYS A 120 20.95 -21.13 2.39
N THR A 121 21.21 -21.02 3.69
CA THR A 121 21.98 -22.03 4.44
C THR A 121 21.29 -23.39 4.49
N CYS A 122 19.96 -23.49 4.23
CA CYS A 122 19.26 -24.75 4.04
C CYS A 122 19.65 -25.51 2.76
N GLY A 123 20.51 -24.93 1.88
CA GLY A 123 21.11 -25.60 0.73
C GLY A 123 20.25 -25.62 -0.54
N LEU A 124 19.07 -24.99 -0.52
CA LEU A 124 18.19 -24.95 -1.68
C LEU A 124 18.60 -23.84 -2.68
N LYS A 125 18.28 -24.07 -3.96
CA LYS A 125 18.48 -23.06 -5.00
C LYS A 125 17.61 -21.82 -4.71
N PRO A 126 18.12 -20.59 -4.96
CA PRO A 126 17.38 -19.35 -4.66
C PRO A 126 16.01 -19.23 -5.34
N LYS A 127 15.80 -19.88 -6.50
CA LYS A 127 14.50 -19.92 -7.17
C LYS A 127 13.50 -20.75 -6.36
N ARG A 128 13.89 -21.99 -5.97
CA ARG A 128 13.03 -22.89 -5.19
C ARG A 128 12.68 -22.28 -3.83
N LEU A 129 13.68 -21.70 -3.15
CA LEU A 129 13.45 -21.02 -1.87
C LEU A 129 12.41 -19.91 -1.98
N ARG A 130 12.50 -19.07 -3.02
CA ARG A 130 11.49 -18.00 -3.25
C ARG A 130 10.10 -18.53 -3.56
N GLU A 131 10.01 -19.63 -4.30
CA GLU A 131 8.72 -20.29 -4.58
C GLU A 131 8.08 -20.81 -3.28
N MET A 132 8.87 -21.45 -2.42
CA MET A 132 8.40 -21.95 -1.13
C MET A 132 7.97 -20.84 -0.17
N LEU A 133 8.72 -19.75 -0.09
CA LEU A 133 8.34 -18.62 0.75
C LEU A 133 7.03 -17.98 0.27
N LYS A 134 6.82 -17.86 -1.04
CA LYS A 134 5.53 -17.43 -1.59
C LYS A 134 4.40 -18.39 -1.22
N PHE A 135 4.67 -19.68 -1.26
CA PHE A 135 3.73 -20.71 -0.85
C PHE A 135 3.35 -20.53 0.64
N PHE A 136 4.32 -20.41 1.56
CA PHE A 136 4.03 -20.22 2.98
C PHE A 136 3.29 -18.92 3.26
N PHE A 137 3.69 -17.81 2.63
CA PHE A 137 2.97 -16.55 2.79
C PHE A 137 1.51 -16.68 2.39
N ARG A 138 1.25 -17.37 1.28
CA ARG A 138 -0.10 -17.68 0.84
C ARG A 138 -0.84 -18.58 1.84
N GLN A 139 -0.20 -19.67 2.30
CA GLN A 139 -0.82 -20.56 3.29
C GLN A 139 -1.19 -19.84 4.59
N TRP A 140 -0.32 -18.97 5.10
CA TRP A 140 -0.63 -18.20 6.30
C TRP A 140 -1.78 -17.22 6.08
N THR A 141 -1.80 -16.48 4.99
CA THR A 141 -2.87 -15.53 4.71
C THR A 141 -4.23 -16.19 4.38
N GLU A 142 -4.20 -17.43 3.87
CA GLU A 142 -5.39 -18.23 3.56
C GLU A 142 -5.79 -19.20 4.70
N LEU A 143 -5.05 -19.25 5.83
CA LEU A 143 -5.18 -20.25 6.90
C LEU A 143 -5.03 -21.69 6.39
N GLY A 144 -4.23 -21.87 5.35
CA GLY A 144 -3.97 -23.17 4.76
C GLY A 144 -3.04 -24.04 5.60
N ASP A 145 -2.24 -23.41 6.47
CA ASP A 145 -1.34 -24.08 7.42
C ASP A 145 -2.07 -24.83 8.55
N GLU A 146 -3.38 -24.63 8.70
CA GLU A 146 -4.24 -25.42 9.61
C GLU A 146 -4.76 -26.71 8.98
N ARG A 147 -4.56 -26.90 7.67
CA ARG A 147 -5.02 -28.10 6.97
C ARG A 147 -4.07 -29.28 7.23
N GLU A 148 -4.65 -30.45 7.45
CA GLU A 148 -3.87 -31.66 7.54
C GLU A 148 -3.06 -31.89 6.26
N GLY A 149 -1.74 -32.13 6.40
CA GLY A 149 -0.84 -32.33 5.27
C GLY A 149 -0.50 -31.06 4.48
N PHE A 150 -0.52 -29.87 5.10
CA PHE A 150 -0.12 -28.64 4.43
C PHE A 150 1.37 -28.66 4.00
N LEU A 151 2.22 -29.40 4.72
CA LEU A 151 3.60 -29.71 4.33
C LEU A 151 3.64 -31.17 3.83
N VAL A 152 4.08 -31.39 2.60
CA VAL A 152 4.11 -32.70 1.96
C VAL A 152 5.53 -33.11 1.56
N GLU A 153 6.30 -32.17 1.00
CA GLU A 153 7.65 -32.43 0.52
C GLU A 153 8.71 -32.17 1.60
N ASP A 154 9.82 -32.94 1.57
CA ASP A 154 10.94 -32.75 2.52
C ASP A 154 11.49 -31.30 2.44
N ASP A 155 11.55 -30.72 1.26
CA ASP A 155 11.95 -29.33 1.05
C ASP A 155 11.01 -28.33 1.75
N GLU A 156 9.70 -28.62 1.78
CA GLU A 156 8.70 -27.76 2.45
C GLU A 156 8.92 -27.77 3.95
N HIS A 157 9.10 -28.94 4.54
CA HIS A 157 9.45 -29.08 5.96
C HIS A 157 10.75 -28.36 6.28
N LEU A 158 11.81 -28.58 5.50
CA LEU A 158 13.11 -27.94 5.71
C LEU A 158 13.04 -26.43 5.69
N VAL A 159 12.37 -25.84 4.71
CA VAL A 159 12.26 -24.37 4.59
C VAL A 159 11.34 -23.81 5.66
N HIS A 160 10.21 -24.46 5.94
CA HIS A 160 9.30 -24.05 7.00
C HIS A 160 9.99 -24.03 8.36
N ASP A 161 10.66 -25.13 8.74
CA ASP A 161 11.34 -25.22 10.02
C ASP A 161 12.49 -24.21 10.14
N SER A 162 13.22 -23.98 9.04
CA SER A 162 14.30 -22.99 9.00
C SER A 162 13.76 -21.57 9.20
N ILE A 163 12.70 -21.15 8.48
CA ILE A 163 12.15 -19.79 8.64
C ILE A 163 11.56 -19.58 10.03
N MET A 164 10.81 -20.56 10.54
CA MET A 164 10.22 -20.48 11.88
C MET A 164 11.29 -20.44 12.97
N ARG A 165 12.40 -21.19 12.80
CA ARG A 165 13.56 -21.12 13.68
C ARG A 165 14.19 -19.75 13.71
N HIS A 166 14.50 -19.16 12.54
CA HIS A 166 15.09 -17.82 12.47
C HIS A 166 14.17 -16.75 13.08
N LEU A 167 12.87 -16.79 12.80
CA LEU A 167 11.90 -15.84 13.35
C LEU A 167 11.78 -15.98 14.87
N ARG A 168 11.79 -17.21 15.40
CA ARG A 168 11.77 -17.47 16.86
C ARG A 168 13.03 -16.94 17.54
N LEU A 169 14.22 -17.29 17.03
CA LEU A 169 15.50 -16.89 17.61
C LEU A 169 15.74 -15.38 17.55
N ARG A 170 15.16 -14.72 16.54
CA ARG A 170 15.25 -13.25 16.38
C ARG A 170 14.08 -12.52 17.01
N ASN A 171 13.13 -13.23 17.62
CA ASN A 171 11.92 -12.68 18.19
C ASN A 171 11.18 -11.74 17.22
N ALA A 172 10.89 -12.23 16.00
CA ALA A 172 10.32 -11.44 14.92
C ALA A 172 9.12 -12.16 14.28
N MET A 173 8.31 -11.40 13.54
CA MET A 173 7.19 -11.87 12.74
C MET A 173 7.25 -11.30 11.32
N LEU A 174 6.66 -12.01 10.38
CA LEU A 174 6.44 -11.52 9.02
C LEU A 174 5.03 -10.95 8.86
N PRO A 175 4.83 -9.96 7.99
CA PRO A 175 3.50 -9.39 7.76
C PRO A 175 2.43 -10.44 7.42
N ALA A 176 2.78 -11.45 6.62
CA ALA A 176 1.86 -12.52 6.22
C ALA A 176 1.37 -13.42 7.40
N GLU A 177 2.08 -13.42 8.53
CA GLU A 177 1.70 -14.19 9.72
C GLU A 177 0.68 -13.46 10.60
N LEU A 178 0.60 -12.12 10.55
CA LEU A 178 -0.13 -11.32 11.55
C LEU A 178 -1.60 -11.68 11.63
N GLY A 179 -2.29 -11.76 10.48
CA GLY A 179 -3.70 -12.15 10.42
C GLY A 179 -3.92 -13.57 10.96
N ASN A 180 -3.09 -14.52 10.53
CA ASN A 180 -3.12 -15.91 10.95
C ASN A 180 -2.93 -16.06 12.47
N LEU A 181 -1.86 -15.44 13.01
CA LEU A 181 -1.55 -15.49 14.43
C LEU A 181 -2.63 -14.79 15.27
N THR A 182 -3.23 -13.70 14.76
CA THR A 182 -4.34 -13.03 15.43
C THR A 182 -5.57 -13.93 15.50
N VAL A 183 -5.91 -14.63 14.39
CA VAL A 183 -7.02 -15.61 14.38
C VAL A 183 -6.78 -16.70 15.42
N LYS A 184 -5.62 -17.32 15.42
CA LYS A 184 -5.25 -18.40 16.35
C LYS A 184 -5.30 -17.91 17.80
N PHE A 185 -4.71 -16.74 18.08
CA PHE A 185 -4.72 -16.16 19.40
C PHE A 185 -6.14 -15.86 19.90
N LEU A 186 -6.97 -15.17 19.11
CA LEU A 186 -8.33 -14.83 19.53
C LEU A 186 -9.25 -16.05 19.65
N ARG A 187 -9.00 -17.11 18.89
CA ARG A 187 -9.78 -18.34 18.93
C ARG A 187 -9.39 -19.25 20.11
N ASP A 188 -8.08 -19.43 20.29
CA ASP A 188 -7.54 -20.53 21.10
C ASP A 188 -6.99 -20.07 22.46
N ALA A 189 -6.73 -18.76 22.68
CA ALA A 189 -6.28 -18.23 23.97
C ALA A 189 -7.47 -17.78 24.83
N PRO A 190 -7.73 -18.47 25.96
CA PRO A 190 -8.87 -18.13 26.84
C PRO A 190 -8.68 -16.83 27.62
N ASP A 191 -7.43 -16.38 27.76
CA ASP A 191 -6.99 -15.19 28.48
C ASP A 191 -6.80 -13.96 27.59
N ALA A 192 -7.22 -14.03 26.31
CA ALA A 192 -7.13 -12.90 25.40
C ALA A 192 -7.87 -11.67 25.98
N PRO A 193 -7.17 -10.52 26.14
CA PRO A 193 -7.75 -9.33 26.75
C PRO A 193 -9.01 -8.85 26.03
N ALA A 194 -10.00 -8.38 26.81
CA ALA A 194 -11.28 -7.94 26.26
C ALA A 194 -11.13 -6.84 25.20
N TRP A 195 -10.14 -5.97 25.36
CA TRP A 195 -9.86 -4.89 24.41
C TRP A 195 -9.38 -5.37 23.03
N CYS A 196 -8.92 -6.62 22.89
CA CYS A 196 -8.63 -7.21 21.57
C CYS A 196 -9.89 -7.37 20.71
N ARG A 197 -11.05 -7.29 21.31
CA ARG A 197 -12.35 -7.32 20.64
C ARG A 197 -13.05 -5.96 20.79
N ARG A 198 -13.94 -5.65 19.85
CA ARG A 198 -14.70 -4.41 19.81
C ARG A 198 -16.20 -4.71 19.72
N ALA A 199 -17.03 -3.84 20.25
CA ALA A 199 -18.47 -3.97 20.02
C ALA A 199 -18.79 -3.91 18.54
N HIS A 200 -18.23 -2.93 17.83
CA HIS A 200 -18.48 -2.73 16.41
C HIS A 200 -17.18 -2.59 15.59
N VAL A 201 -17.15 -3.26 14.45
CA VAL A 201 -16.08 -3.16 13.44
C VAL A 201 -16.69 -2.70 12.13
N LEU A 202 -16.11 -1.64 11.55
CA LEU A 202 -16.49 -1.08 10.25
C LEU A 202 -15.29 -1.19 9.31
N ALA A 203 -15.41 -1.96 8.23
CA ALA A 203 -14.31 -2.28 7.33
C ALA A 203 -14.57 -1.75 5.92
N ASP A 204 -13.71 -0.86 5.43
CA ASP A 204 -13.72 -0.37 4.05
C ASP A 204 -12.78 -1.21 3.19
N ASP A 205 -13.04 -1.26 1.87
CA ASP A 205 -12.26 -2.01 0.89
C ASP A 205 -12.07 -3.50 1.27
N TYR A 206 -13.10 -4.13 1.82
CA TYR A 206 -13.06 -5.49 2.37
C TYR A 206 -12.64 -6.56 1.33
N GLN A 207 -12.87 -6.33 0.03
CA GLN A 207 -12.41 -7.19 -1.05
C GLN A 207 -10.87 -7.32 -1.14
N ASP A 208 -10.15 -6.38 -0.56
CA ASP A 208 -8.69 -6.34 -0.59
C ASP A 208 -8.05 -7.06 0.62
N TYR A 209 -8.85 -7.53 1.58
CA TYR A 209 -8.35 -8.24 2.74
C TYR A 209 -8.16 -9.74 2.44
N ALA A 210 -7.08 -10.31 2.97
CA ALA A 210 -6.85 -11.74 2.91
C ALA A 210 -7.85 -12.51 3.78
N ARG A 211 -8.01 -13.80 3.54
CA ARG A 211 -8.95 -14.65 4.25
C ARG A 211 -8.72 -14.66 5.77
N ALA A 212 -7.45 -14.75 6.20
CA ALA A 212 -7.10 -14.68 7.62
C ALA A 212 -7.52 -13.34 8.25
N THR A 213 -7.31 -12.24 7.52
CA THR A 213 -7.74 -10.91 7.95
C THR A 213 -9.25 -10.85 8.12
N GLN A 214 -10.01 -11.32 7.14
CA GLN A 214 -11.49 -11.32 7.20
C GLN A 214 -11.99 -12.12 8.39
N LEU A 215 -11.47 -13.34 8.61
CA LEU A 215 -11.84 -14.17 9.76
C LEU A 215 -11.43 -13.54 11.11
N ALA A 216 -10.27 -12.84 11.14
CA ALA A 216 -9.89 -12.09 12.35
C ALA A 216 -10.93 -11.02 12.70
N LEU A 217 -11.50 -10.32 11.69
CA LEU A 217 -12.54 -9.31 11.93
C LEU A 217 -13.82 -9.91 12.53
N ASP A 218 -14.21 -11.12 12.11
CA ASP A 218 -15.34 -11.86 12.69
C ASP A 218 -15.11 -12.16 14.17
N LEU A 219 -13.87 -12.52 14.54
CA LEU A 219 -13.51 -12.79 15.94
C LEU A 219 -13.37 -11.52 16.78
N ILE A 220 -13.03 -10.40 16.15
CA ILE A 220 -12.90 -9.09 16.81
C ILE A 220 -14.27 -8.47 17.08
N ALA A 221 -15.21 -8.55 16.12
CA ALA A 221 -16.52 -7.93 16.20
C ALA A 221 -17.47 -8.71 17.14
N ARG A 222 -17.83 -8.13 18.29
CA ARG A 222 -18.73 -8.78 19.25
C ARG A 222 -20.21 -8.58 18.95
N GLU A 223 -20.60 -7.38 18.54
CA GLU A 223 -22.00 -6.97 18.38
C GLU A 223 -22.36 -6.66 16.93
N GLY A 224 -21.42 -6.06 16.18
CA GLY A 224 -21.68 -5.68 14.80
C GLY A 224 -20.45 -5.64 13.92
N LEU A 225 -20.58 -6.20 12.71
CA LEU A 225 -19.60 -6.12 11.64
C LEU A 225 -20.26 -5.51 10.40
N MET A 226 -19.76 -4.36 9.95
CA MET A 226 -20.14 -3.75 8.69
C MET A 226 -18.96 -3.81 7.72
N VAL A 227 -19.18 -4.39 6.55
CA VAL A 227 -18.20 -4.48 5.48
C VAL A 227 -18.65 -3.67 4.28
N CYS A 228 -17.75 -2.86 3.72
CA CYS A 228 -17.95 -2.11 2.49
C CYS A 228 -16.94 -2.52 1.45
N GLY A 229 -17.34 -2.57 0.18
CA GLY A 229 -16.39 -2.88 -0.87
C GLY A 229 -17.00 -3.04 -2.26
N ASN A 230 -16.13 -3.40 -3.21
CA ASN A 230 -16.46 -3.71 -4.58
C ASN A 230 -15.46 -4.71 -5.15
N VAL A 231 -15.89 -5.91 -5.51
CA VAL A 231 -15.00 -6.93 -6.10
C VAL A 231 -14.33 -6.44 -7.41
N ASN A 232 -14.97 -5.51 -8.13
CA ASN A 232 -14.42 -4.91 -9.34
C ASN A 232 -13.28 -3.91 -9.07
N GLU A 233 -13.12 -3.45 -7.83
CA GLU A 233 -12.03 -2.57 -7.39
C GLU A 233 -10.89 -3.37 -6.70
N GLN A 234 -10.96 -4.70 -6.69
CA GLN A 234 -9.98 -5.55 -6.02
C GLN A 234 -8.59 -5.39 -6.62
N VAL A 235 -7.65 -5.07 -5.77
CA VAL A 235 -6.21 -4.95 -6.09
C VAL A 235 -5.37 -5.57 -4.98
N VAL A 236 -4.09 -5.84 -5.28
CA VAL A 236 -3.14 -6.28 -4.24
C VAL A 236 -2.68 -5.06 -3.46
N THR A 237 -3.01 -5.03 -2.18
CA THR A 237 -2.56 -4.04 -1.19
C THR A 237 -1.37 -4.57 -0.38
N PRO A 238 -0.95 -3.89 0.71
CA PRO A 238 0.01 -4.45 1.65
C PRO A 238 -0.38 -5.80 2.24
N ASP A 239 -1.69 -6.12 2.34
CA ASP A 239 -2.15 -7.48 2.65
C ASP A 239 -2.03 -8.34 1.38
N PRO A 240 -1.07 -9.28 1.32
CA PRO A 240 -0.91 -10.13 0.15
C PRO A 240 -2.06 -11.14 0.07
N TYR A 241 -2.36 -11.60 -1.13
CA TYR A 241 -3.38 -12.62 -1.41
C TYR A 241 -4.79 -12.22 -0.95
N PRO A 242 -5.37 -11.14 -1.50
CA PRO A 242 -6.72 -10.70 -1.19
C PRO A 242 -7.76 -11.79 -1.49
N TYR A 243 -8.84 -11.80 -0.71
CA TYR A 243 -9.93 -12.78 -0.79
C TYR A 243 -11.28 -12.11 -1.11
N PRO A 244 -11.48 -11.66 -2.36
CA PRO A 244 -12.70 -10.96 -2.77
C PRO A 244 -13.96 -11.82 -2.67
N GLU A 245 -13.82 -13.17 -2.70
CA GLU A 245 -14.90 -14.13 -2.53
C GLU A 245 -15.57 -13.97 -1.16
N GLY A 246 -14.83 -13.55 -0.15
CA GLY A 246 -15.39 -13.28 1.19
C GLY A 246 -16.36 -12.09 1.18
N LEU A 247 -16.09 -11.03 0.39
CA LEU A 247 -17.06 -9.96 0.19
C LEU A 247 -18.26 -10.46 -0.63
N ALA A 248 -18.01 -11.15 -1.73
CA ALA A 248 -19.07 -11.64 -2.60
C ALA A 248 -20.03 -12.61 -1.89
N GLY A 249 -19.49 -13.48 -1.02
CA GLY A 249 -20.23 -14.48 -0.24
C GLY A 249 -20.67 -14.04 1.16
N PHE A 250 -20.41 -12.79 1.56
CA PHE A 250 -20.60 -12.32 2.93
C PHE A 250 -22.01 -12.58 3.47
N ALA A 251 -23.04 -12.26 2.70
CA ALA A 251 -24.44 -12.47 3.09
C ALA A 251 -24.82 -13.97 3.23
N SER A 252 -24.08 -14.87 2.58
CA SER A 252 -24.34 -16.31 2.69
C SER A 252 -23.61 -16.97 3.87
N THR A 253 -22.56 -16.31 4.39
CA THR A 253 -21.76 -16.81 5.52
C THR A 253 -22.16 -16.17 6.85
N HIS A 254 -22.90 -15.06 6.82
CA HIS A 254 -23.35 -14.32 8.00
C HIS A 254 -24.87 -14.23 8.04
N ASP A 255 -25.49 -15.06 8.85
CA ASP A 255 -26.94 -15.12 8.99
C ASP A 255 -27.54 -13.77 9.41
N GLY A 256 -28.65 -13.37 8.77
CA GLY A 256 -29.33 -12.11 9.05
C GLY A 256 -28.61 -10.86 8.50
N THR A 257 -27.68 -11.05 7.57
CA THR A 257 -26.99 -9.93 6.92
C THR A 257 -27.96 -8.98 6.21
N GLU A 258 -27.87 -7.70 6.50
CA GLU A 258 -28.48 -6.65 5.69
C GLU A 258 -27.56 -6.30 4.51
N ALA A 259 -27.90 -6.81 3.34
CA ALA A 259 -27.16 -6.51 2.10
C ALA A 259 -27.73 -5.27 1.41
N ILE A 260 -26.86 -4.31 1.09
CA ILE A 260 -27.21 -3.04 0.50
C ILE A 260 -26.34 -2.84 -0.74
N VAL A 261 -26.98 -2.55 -1.89
CA VAL A 261 -26.27 -2.22 -3.13
C VAL A 261 -26.43 -0.73 -3.41
N LEU A 262 -25.32 -0.03 -3.57
CA LEU A 262 -25.26 1.38 -3.91
C LEU A 262 -24.93 1.50 -5.40
N THR A 263 -25.87 1.97 -6.21
CA THR A 263 -25.70 2.14 -7.66
C THR A 263 -25.62 3.59 -8.11
N GLU A 264 -26.14 4.53 -7.30
CA GLU A 264 -26.16 5.94 -7.61
C GLU A 264 -24.79 6.59 -7.40
N GLY A 265 -24.23 7.21 -8.44
CA GLY A 265 -22.99 7.97 -8.36
C GLY A 265 -23.18 9.30 -7.63
N LEU A 266 -22.61 9.43 -6.42
CA LEU A 266 -22.66 10.67 -5.65
C LEU A 266 -21.50 11.60 -5.97
N ARG A 267 -20.37 11.06 -6.40
CA ARG A 267 -19.10 11.76 -6.60
C ARG A 267 -18.57 11.63 -8.02
N CYS A 268 -18.61 10.42 -8.57
CA CYS A 268 -18.05 10.13 -9.88
C CYS A 268 -18.90 10.81 -10.96
N PRO A 269 -18.32 11.70 -11.79
CA PRO A 269 -19.06 12.35 -12.87
C PRO A 269 -19.63 11.34 -13.85
N ALA A 270 -20.80 11.63 -14.43
CA ALA A 270 -21.56 10.71 -15.26
C ALA A 270 -20.72 10.08 -16.40
N ARG A 271 -19.91 10.87 -17.10
CA ARG A 271 -19.06 10.39 -18.19
C ARG A 271 -17.93 9.49 -17.72
N ILE A 272 -17.32 9.80 -16.56
CA ILE A 272 -16.28 8.96 -15.97
C ILE A 272 -16.89 7.62 -15.51
N ALA A 273 -18.07 7.67 -14.88
CA ALA A 273 -18.81 6.47 -14.52
C ALA A 273 -19.17 5.62 -15.77
N ALA A 274 -19.63 6.25 -16.86
CA ALA A 274 -19.99 5.54 -18.08
C ALA A 274 -18.79 4.83 -18.73
N VAL A 275 -17.64 5.46 -18.83
CA VAL A 275 -16.43 4.81 -19.36
C VAL A 275 -15.90 3.73 -18.44
N GLY A 276 -16.01 3.90 -17.11
CA GLY A 276 -15.72 2.85 -16.12
C GLY A 276 -16.65 1.65 -16.28
N ASN A 277 -17.95 1.88 -16.44
CA ASN A 277 -18.93 0.83 -16.71
C ASN A 277 -18.63 0.09 -18.03
N GLY A 278 -18.23 0.82 -19.09
CA GLY A 278 -17.82 0.22 -20.36
C GLY A 278 -16.64 -0.75 -20.18
N LEU A 279 -15.61 -0.33 -19.43
CA LEU A 279 -14.46 -1.18 -19.10
C LEU A 279 -14.88 -2.41 -18.28
N ALA A 280 -15.80 -2.25 -17.32
CA ALA A 280 -16.31 -3.35 -16.50
C ALA A 280 -17.09 -4.37 -17.34
N GLN A 281 -17.96 -3.92 -18.25
CA GLN A 281 -18.77 -4.77 -19.12
C GLN A 281 -17.96 -5.51 -20.20
N ALA A 282 -16.77 -5.02 -20.52
CA ALA A 282 -15.87 -5.69 -21.48
C ALA A 282 -15.09 -6.86 -20.85
N GLY A 283 -15.14 -7.05 -19.53
CA GLY A 283 -14.47 -8.11 -18.78
C GLY A 283 -15.42 -8.92 -17.90
N ASP A 284 -14.86 -9.74 -17.02
CA ASP A 284 -15.59 -10.62 -16.09
C ASP A 284 -15.93 -9.86 -14.77
N MET A 285 -16.47 -8.64 -14.86
CA MET A 285 -16.78 -7.82 -13.69
C MET A 285 -18.24 -7.96 -13.25
N ASP A 286 -18.48 -7.76 -11.94
CA ASP A 286 -19.84 -7.81 -11.36
C ASP A 286 -20.66 -6.59 -11.79
N GLU A 287 -21.68 -6.82 -12.62
CA GLU A 287 -22.56 -5.78 -13.15
C GLU A 287 -23.43 -5.10 -12.08
N ARG A 288 -23.63 -5.73 -10.91
CA ARG A 288 -24.43 -5.16 -9.81
C ARG A 288 -23.85 -3.86 -9.27
N THR A 289 -22.55 -3.64 -9.47
CA THR A 289 -21.83 -2.47 -8.98
C THR A 289 -21.61 -1.40 -10.04
N LEU A 290 -22.23 -1.51 -11.23
CA LEU A 290 -22.19 -0.47 -12.24
C LEU A 290 -22.85 0.82 -11.70
N VAL A 291 -22.19 1.96 -11.97
CA VAL A 291 -22.63 3.25 -11.44
C VAL A 291 -23.62 3.89 -12.38
N SER A 292 -24.84 4.17 -11.92
CA SER A 292 -25.79 5.00 -12.64
C SER A 292 -25.48 6.49 -12.46
N ALA A 293 -25.68 7.30 -13.49
CA ALA A 293 -25.70 8.75 -13.34
C ALA A 293 -26.83 9.12 -12.37
N GLY A 294 -26.56 9.95 -11.37
CA GLY A 294 -27.61 10.51 -10.53
C GLY A 294 -28.60 11.29 -11.41
N GLU A 295 -29.90 11.19 -11.14
CA GLU A 295 -30.88 12.00 -11.82
C GLU A 295 -30.59 13.49 -11.57
N ALA A 296 -30.30 14.23 -12.62
CA ALA A 296 -30.17 15.68 -12.54
C ALA A 296 -31.50 16.25 -12.06
N THR A 297 -31.53 16.78 -10.86
CA THR A 297 -32.69 17.54 -10.39
C THR A 297 -32.78 18.81 -11.22
N GLU A 298 -33.66 18.84 -12.21
CA GLU A 298 -34.05 20.07 -12.90
C GLU A 298 -34.59 21.06 -11.87
N GLY A 299 -33.84 22.13 -11.60
CA GLY A 299 -34.31 23.27 -10.83
C GLY A 299 -33.60 23.54 -9.50
N GLY A 300 -32.34 23.90 -9.54
CA GLY A 300 -31.64 24.56 -8.44
C GLY A 300 -30.87 25.78 -8.94
N GLU A 301 -31.50 26.97 -8.89
CA GLU A 301 -30.82 28.26 -9.14
C GLU A 301 -29.58 28.37 -8.23
N ALA A 302 -28.43 28.59 -8.82
CA ALA A 302 -27.17 28.88 -8.13
C ALA A 302 -27.24 30.27 -7.49
N ASN A 303 -27.66 30.36 -6.25
CA ASN A 303 -27.47 31.57 -5.42
C ASN A 303 -26.16 31.43 -4.64
N GLY A 304 -25.09 31.94 -5.27
CA GLY A 304 -23.76 32.03 -4.65
C GLY A 304 -23.69 33.18 -3.67
N THR A 305 -23.53 32.90 -2.40
CA THR A 305 -22.86 33.80 -1.46
C THR A 305 -21.56 33.11 -1.02
N ALA A 306 -20.46 33.82 -1.31
CA ALA A 306 -19.13 33.43 -0.87
C ALA A 306 -19.07 33.46 0.67
N GLY A 307 -18.99 32.28 1.26
CA GLY A 307 -18.78 32.08 2.69
C GLY A 307 -17.88 30.87 2.89
N SER A 308 -16.82 31.06 3.66
CA SER A 308 -15.83 30.16 4.27
C SER A 308 -15.78 28.69 3.80
N PRO A 309 -14.59 28.07 3.66
CA PRO A 309 -14.47 26.68 3.29
C PRO A 309 -15.10 25.80 4.37
N ASP A 310 -16.24 25.21 4.04
CA ASP A 310 -16.96 24.27 4.88
C ASP A 310 -16.17 22.96 4.97
N PRO A 311 -15.81 22.45 6.17
CA PRO A 311 -15.15 21.16 6.32
C PRO A 311 -16.10 19.96 6.14
N ALA A 312 -17.39 20.21 5.89
CA ALA A 312 -18.38 19.16 5.62
C ALA A 312 -18.36 18.76 4.14
N GLY A 313 -17.83 17.61 3.85
CA GLY A 313 -17.91 16.75 2.69
C GLY A 313 -18.20 17.35 1.31
N PRO A 314 -17.66 16.75 0.24
CA PRO A 314 -17.87 17.26 -1.11
C PRO A 314 -19.37 17.25 -1.45
N ALA A 315 -19.87 18.40 -1.88
CA ALA A 315 -21.19 18.49 -2.49
C ALA A 315 -21.30 17.43 -3.60
N ALA A 316 -22.46 16.79 -3.67
CA ALA A 316 -22.80 15.83 -4.72
C ALA A 316 -22.42 16.40 -6.10
N ARG A 317 -21.41 15.83 -6.75
CA ARG A 317 -20.91 16.25 -8.06
C ARG A 317 -21.28 15.26 -9.16
N GLY A 318 -22.10 14.24 -8.84
CA GLY A 318 -22.61 13.28 -9.81
C GLY A 318 -23.38 13.92 -10.98
N ASP A 319 -23.84 15.15 -10.81
CA ASP A 319 -24.57 15.91 -11.81
C ASP A 319 -23.67 16.55 -12.89
N LEU A 320 -22.34 16.57 -12.70
CA LEU A 320 -21.43 17.15 -13.69
C LEU A 320 -21.05 16.08 -14.73
N PRO A 321 -20.98 16.42 -16.04
CA PRO A 321 -20.65 15.45 -17.09
C PRO A 321 -19.25 14.83 -16.94
N GLY A 322 -18.32 15.56 -16.29
CA GLY A 322 -16.91 15.17 -16.22
C GLY A 322 -16.18 15.36 -17.55
N ASP A 323 -14.86 15.46 -17.49
CA ASP A 323 -13.99 15.50 -18.69
C ASP A 323 -13.21 14.19 -18.80
N VAL A 324 -13.38 13.49 -19.94
CA VAL A 324 -12.64 12.27 -20.24
C VAL A 324 -11.92 12.46 -21.57
N ARG A 325 -10.59 12.28 -21.55
CA ARG A 325 -9.74 12.45 -22.73
C ARG A 325 -8.91 11.20 -23.00
N PHE A 326 -8.69 10.92 -24.28
CA PHE A 326 -7.77 9.90 -24.73
C PHE A 326 -6.73 10.54 -25.64
N VAL A 327 -5.48 10.68 -25.17
CA VAL A 327 -4.42 11.44 -25.83
C VAL A 327 -3.31 10.51 -26.29
N GLN A 328 -2.93 10.58 -27.57
CA GLN A 328 -1.85 9.81 -28.15
C GLN A 328 -0.67 10.70 -28.53
N TRP A 329 0.49 10.36 -28.02
CA TRP A 329 1.77 11.03 -28.28
C TRP A 329 2.59 10.28 -29.32
N VAL A 330 3.62 10.93 -29.86
CA VAL A 330 4.53 10.27 -30.82
C VAL A 330 5.39 9.22 -30.10
N ASP A 331 5.94 9.55 -28.93
CA ASP A 331 6.82 8.70 -28.13
C ASP A 331 6.70 9.02 -26.63
N PRO A 332 7.38 8.24 -25.73
CA PRO A 332 7.33 8.47 -24.29
C PRO A 332 7.82 9.86 -23.85
N ASN A 333 8.83 10.42 -24.51
CA ASN A 333 9.33 11.74 -24.14
C ASN A 333 8.31 12.84 -24.44
N ALA A 334 7.56 12.70 -25.54
CA ALA A 334 6.46 13.59 -25.87
C ALA A 334 5.31 13.44 -24.86
N GLU A 335 5.01 12.22 -24.42
CA GLU A 335 4.04 11.94 -23.35
C GLU A 335 4.42 12.65 -22.05
N PHE A 336 5.65 12.47 -21.55
CA PHE A 336 6.09 13.06 -20.28
C PHE A 336 6.04 14.60 -20.31
N LYS A 337 6.50 15.21 -21.42
CA LYS A 337 6.41 16.66 -21.62
C LYS A 337 4.97 17.16 -21.73
N GLY A 338 4.12 16.37 -22.40
CA GLY A 338 2.69 16.68 -22.55
C GLY A 338 1.96 16.67 -21.21
N ILE A 339 2.18 15.65 -20.39
CA ILE A 339 1.66 15.56 -19.02
C ILE A 339 2.11 16.77 -18.20
N ALA A 340 3.41 17.10 -18.21
CA ALA A 340 3.92 18.25 -17.48
C ALA A 340 3.29 19.57 -17.94
N ARG A 341 3.10 19.75 -19.26
CA ARG A 341 2.44 20.92 -19.82
C ARG A 341 0.98 21.03 -19.36
N TYR A 342 0.24 19.93 -19.41
CA TYR A 342 -1.14 19.88 -18.93
C TYR A 342 -1.23 20.28 -17.45
N LEU A 343 -0.41 19.68 -16.58
CA LEU A 343 -0.38 19.97 -15.17
C LEU A 343 -0.06 21.44 -14.88
N LYS A 344 0.90 22.02 -15.62
CA LYS A 344 1.25 23.45 -15.50
C LYS A 344 0.09 24.37 -15.82
N HIS A 345 -0.68 24.07 -16.87
CA HIS A 345 -1.90 24.83 -17.21
C HIS A 345 -2.99 24.69 -16.16
N ALA A 346 -3.19 23.46 -15.64
CA ALA A 346 -4.18 23.19 -14.59
C ALA A 346 -3.87 23.97 -13.29
N PHE A 347 -2.60 24.07 -12.91
CA PHE A 347 -2.17 24.87 -11.74
C PHE A 347 -2.34 26.36 -11.94
N ALA A 348 -2.15 26.85 -13.19
CA ALA A 348 -2.33 28.26 -13.50
C ALA A 348 -3.81 28.67 -13.62
N GLY A 349 -4.75 27.73 -13.53
CA GLY A 349 -6.18 28.01 -13.78
C GLY A 349 -6.48 28.42 -15.23
N THR A 350 -5.53 28.19 -16.12
CA THR A 350 -5.70 28.42 -17.57
C THR A 350 -6.21 27.13 -18.16
N ALA A 351 -7.39 27.16 -18.83
CA ALA A 351 -7.87 25.99 -19.54
C ALA A 351 -6.78 25.49 -20.47
N ALA A 352 -6.45 24.20 -20.42
CA ALA A 352 -5.57 23.59 -21.38
C ALA A 352 -6.18 23.83 -22.78
N PRO A 353 -5.40 24.23 -23.80
CA PRO A 353 -5.93 24.46 -25.13
C PRO A 353 -6.64 23.18 -25.58
N ALA A 354 -7.95 23.27 -25.73
CA ALA A 354 -8.73 22.19 -26.34
C ALA A 354 -8.29 22.07 -27.81
N PRO A 355 -7.96 20.88 -28.29
CA PRO A 355 -7.68 20.70 -29.72
C PRO A 355 -8.95 20.66 -30.59
N ALA A 356 -10.10 21.04 -30.09
CA ALA A 356 -11.31 21.12 -30.91
C ALA A 356 -12.15 22.34 -30.54
N ALA A 357 -12.55 23.08 -31.57
CA ALA A 357 -13.39 24.25 -31.51
C ALA A 357 -14.77 23.95 -30.88
N GLY A 358 -15.19 24.77 -29.93
CA GLY A 358 -16.60 24.99 -29.67
C GLY A 358 -17.15 24.84 -28.25
N THR A 359 -16.35 24.85 -27.20
CA THR A 359 -16.89 25.04 -25.86
C THR A 359 -16.17 26.18 -25.14
N ASP A 360 -16.89 27.27 -24.90
CA ASP A 360 -16.50 28.33 -23.97
C ASP A 360 -16.48 27.76 -22.54
N ALA A 361 -15.43 27.04 -22.18
CA ALA A 361 -15.22 26.60 -20.80
C ALA A 361 -14.76 27.81 -19.97
N ALA A 362 -15.61 28.21 -19.02
CA ALA A 362 -15.26 29.24 -18.05
C ALA A 362 -13.92 28.91 -17.34
N PRO A 363 -13.09 29.91 -16.98
CA PRO A 363 -11.84 29.66 -16.26
C PRO A 363 -12.14 28.92 -14.96
N THR A 364 -11.62 27.69 -14.87
CA THR A 364 -11.73 26.88 -13.64
C THR A 364 -10.77 27.42 -12.58
N ALA A 365 -11.17 27.38 -11.31
CA ALA A 365 -10.26 27.72 -10.23
C ALA A 365 -8.96 26.92 -10.33
N PRO A 366 -7.79 27.50 -9.99
CA PRO A 366 -6.53 26.78 -9.98
C PRO A 366 -6.63 25.49 -9.15
N LEU A 367 -6.08 24.39 -9.65
CA LEU A 367 -6.03 23.12 -8.94
C LEU A 367 -4.75 23.05 -8.11
N HIS A 368 -4.84 22.43 -6.93
CA HIS A 368 -3.66 22.14 -6.13
C HIS A 368 -2.92 20.91 -6.67
N PRO A 369 -1.58 20.90 -6.66
CA PRO A 369 -0.78 19.72 -7.05
C PRO A 369 -1.22 18.43 -6.36
N ARG A 370 -1.54 18.46 -5.06
CA ARG A 370 -2.00 17.31 -4.29
C ARG A 370 -3.34 16.71 -4.75
N ASP A 371 -4.13 17.48 -5.49
CA ASP A 371 -5.42 17.04 -6.04
C ASP A 371 -5.27 16.37 -7.42
N MET A 372 -4.03 16.10 -7.83
CA MET A 372 -3.73 15.49 -9.12
C MET A 372 -2.90 14.21 -8.97
N ALA A 373 -3.30 13.15 -9.65
CA ALA A 373 -2.59 11.88 -9.69
C ALA A 373 -2.15 11.54 -11.11
N VAL A 374 -0.90 11.05 -11.23
CA VAL A 374 -0.38 10.40 -12.44
C VAL A 374 -0.17 8.92 -12.12
N VAL A 375 -1.01 8.09 -12.72
CA VAL A 375 -0.96 6.64 -12.60
C VAL A 375 0.04 6.11 -13.62
N VAL A 376 0.99 5.32 -13.17
CA VAL A 376 2.09 4.84 -14.01
C VAL A 376 2.18 3.31 -14.00
N PRO A 377 2.66 2.68 -15.09
CA PRO A 377 2.74 1.22 -15.16
C PRO A 377 3.86 0.63 -14.29
N ASN A 378 4.90 1.40 -14.02
CA ASN A 378 6.06 0.92 -13.28
C ASN A 378 6.93 2.07 -12.74
N ALA A 379 7.93 1.71 -11.92
CA ALA A 379 8.84 2.66 -11.30
C ALA A 379 9.71 3.46 -12.29
N LEU A 380 10.02 2.90 -13.45
CA LEU A 380 10.81 3.60 -14.46
C LEU A 380 10.01 4.77 -15.06
N TRP A 381 8.73 4.52 -15.41
CA TRP A 381 7.81 5.55 -15.89
C TRP A 381 7.62 6.65 -14.84
N GLY A 382 7.38 6.25 -13.59
CA GLY A 382 7.23 7.17 -12.46
C GLY A 382 8.44 8.09 -12.30
N ARG A 383 9.66 7.54 -12.30
CA ARG A 383 10.90 8.34 -12.21
C ARG A 383 11.07 9.29 -13.40
N SER A 384 10.71 8.84 -14.60
CA SER A 384 10.85 9.68 -15.81
C SER A 384 9.90 10.87 -15.76
N ILE A 385 8.65 10.67 -15.36
CA ILE A 385 7.67 11.74 -15.18
C ILE A 385 8.10 12.67 -14.04
N ALA A 386 8.48 12.14 -12.87
CA ALA A 386 8.94 12.93 -11.73
C ALA A 386 10.10 13.87 -12.12
N LYS A 387 11.07 13.35 -12.88
CA LYS A 387 12.20 14.15 -13.38
C LYS A 387 11.76 15.29 -14.31
N VAL A 388 10.78 15.03 -15.20
CA VAL A 388 10.27 16.08 -16.10
C VAL A 388 9.48 17.13 -15.31
N LEU A 389 8.72 16.73 -14.28
CA LEU A 389 8.00 17.65 -13.39
C LEU A 389 9.01 18.54 -12.62
N GLU A 390 10.05 17.94 -12.05
CA GLU A 390 11.11 18.65 -11.33
C GLU A 390 11.80 19.72 -12.21
N VAL A 391 12.18 19.37 -13.45
CA VAL A 391 12.76 20.31 -14.42
C VAL A 391 11.83 21.47 -14.75
N ASN A 392 10.50 21.26 -14.66
CA ASN A 392 9.49 22.29 -14.85
C ASN A 392 9.08 23.02 -13.56
N GLY A 393 9.77 22.77 -12.44
CA GLY A 393 9.52 23.43 -11.15
C GLY A 393 8.22 22.99 -10.48
N MET A 394 7.71 21.81 -10.82
CA MET A 394 6.49 21.27 -10.24
C MET A 394 6.82 20.20 -9.18
N PRO A 395 6.34 20.36 -7.94
CA PRO A 395 6.56 19.37 -6.90
C PRO A 395 5.83 18.06 -7.22
N SER A 396 6.50 16.94 -7.05
CA SER A 396 5.90 15.61 -7.19
C SER A 396 6.27 14.70 -6.04
N ASP A 397 5.32 13.85 -5.64
CA ASP A 397 5.49 12.82 -4.62
C ASP A 397 5.30 11.44 -5.28
N GLN A 398 6.39 10.68 -5.37
CA GLN A 398 6.43 9.41 -6.07
C GLN A 398 6.43 8.26 -5.07
N LEU A 399 5.34 7.50 -5.02
CA LEU A 399 5.27 6.28 -4.22
C LEU A 399 5.91 5.06 -4.91
N VAL A 400 5.76 4.96 -6.22
CA VAL A 400 6.25 3.79 -6.97
C VAL A 400 7.78 3.70 -6.92
N GLY A 401 8.30 2.55 -6.46
CA GLY A 401 9.74 2.35 -6.28
C GLY A 401 10.35 3.20 -5.15
N TYR A 402 9.52 3.74 -4.25
CA TYR A 402 9.98 4.42 -3.06
C TYR A 402 10.63 3.43 -2.09
N HIS A 403 11.79 3.80 -1.57
CA HIS A 403 12.46 3.13 -0.46
C HIS A 403 12.78 4.20 0.57
N ALA A 404 12.13 4.11 1.73
CA ALA A 404 12.32 5.05 2.81
C ALA A 404 13.78 5.09 3.30
N LEU A 405 14.40 3.92 3.36
CA LEU A 405 15.83 3.76 3.63
C LEU A 405 16.55 3.42 2.33
N LYS A 406 17.52 4.22 1.96
CA LYS A 406 18.32 4.03 0.74
C LYS A 406 19.58 3.25 1.07
N GLY A 407 20.01 2.36 0.18
CA GLY A 407 21.29 1.68 0.31
C GLY A 407 21.28 0.21 -0.07
N ASP A 408 22.49 -0.37 0.03
CA ASP A 408 22.72 -1.79 -0.16
C ASP A 408 23.49 -2.31 1.07
N PRO A 409 22.93 -3.22 1.85
CA PRO A 409 23.59 -3.74 3.05
C PRO A 409 24.90 -4.50 2.75
N ARG A 410 25.16 -4.91 1.50
CA ARG A 410 26.41 -5.54 1.07
C ARG A 410 27.54 -4.55 0.85
N ASP A 411 27.22 -3.31 0.54
CA ASP A 411 28.22 -2.28 0.20
C ASP A 411 28.38 -1.31 1.36
N GLU A 412 29.49 -1.38 2.04
CA GLU A 412 29.80 -0.54 3.20
C GLU A 412 29.75 0.97 2.89
N ARG A 413 30.02 1.36 1.63
CA ARG A 413 29.94 2.75 1.18
C ARG A 413 28.51 3.22 0.88
N ARG A 414 27.58 2.29 0.76
CA ARG A 414 26.18 2.54 0.37
C ARG A 414 25.17 2.09 1.41
N CYS A 415 25.59 1.78 2.64
CA CYS A 415 24.71 1.33 3.73
C CYS A 415 24.50 2.36 4.84
N ALA A 416 24.86 3.64 4.62
CA ALA A 416 24.84 4.65 5.67
C ALA A 416 23.44 4.86 6.32
N ASP A 417 22.37 4.94 5.52
CA ASP A 417 20.99 5.05 6.02
C ASP A 417 20.60 3.81 6.85
N LEU A 418 20.96 2.63 6.35
CA LEU A 418 20.64 1.35 7.00
C LEU A 418 21.37 1.22 8.33
N ARG A 419 22.64 1.60 8.37
CA ARG A 419 23.44 1.62 9.61
C ARG A 419 22.89 2.61 10.64
N ALA A 420 22.48 3.81 10.21
CA ALA A 420 21.90 4.81 11.09
C ALA A 420 20.56 4.32 11.69
N TYR A 421 19.69 3.73 10.87
CA TYR A 421 18.44 3.12 11.33
C TYR A 421 18.70 1.98 12.31
N THR A 422 19.63 1.07 12.00
CA THR A 422 19.97 -0.07 12.86
C THR A 422 20.57 0.41 14.18
N LEU A 423 21.44 1.44 14.18
CA LEU A 423 21.98 2.01 15.38
C LEU A 423 20.90 2.65 16.28
N LEU A 424 19.94 3.36 15.68
CA LEU A 424 18.78 3.88 16.40
C LEU A 424 17.93 2.74 16.99
N THR A 425 17.75 1.65 16.25
CA THR A 425 17.02 0.47 16.75
C THR A 425 17.73 -0.13 17.97
N LEU A 426 19.06 -0.34 17.91
CA LEU A 426 19.84 -0.86 19.02
C LEU A 426 19.94 0.12 20.20
N ALA A 427 19.81 1.41 19.97
CA ALA A 427 19.72 2.42 21.02
C ALA A 427 18.38 2.39 21.76
N ALA A 428 17.28 2.08 21.03
CA ALA A 428 15.94 1.94 21.56
C ALA A 428 15.71 0.58 22.24
N ASP A 429 16.21 -0.48 21.62
CA ASP A 429 16.11 -1.87 22.07
C ASP A 429 17.47 -2.58 21.90
N PRO A 430 18.29 -2.66 22.95
CA PRO A 430 19.59 -3.33 22.90
C PRO A 430 19.50 -4.84 22.65
N ASP A 431 18.33 -5.46 22.85
CA ASP A 431 18.11 -6.90 22.71
C ASP A 431 17.45 -7.27 21.36
N ASP A 432 17.29 -6.30 20.44
CA ASP A 432 16.74 -6.54 19.08
C ASP A 432 17.72 -7.40 18.25
N ALA A 433 17.46 -8.71 18.21
CA ALA A 433 18.31 -9.67 17.50
C ALA A 433 18.30 -9.48 15.97
N VAL A 434 17.22 -8.90 15.39
CA VAL A 434 17.15 -8.54 13.96
C VAL A 434 18.13 -7.40 13.66
N ALA A 435 18.14 -6.38 14.50
CA ALA A 435 19.08 -5.25 14.38
C ALA A 435 20.53 -5.70 14.56
N TRP A 436 20.80 -6.58 15.52
CA TRP A 436 22.14 -7.17 15.69
C TRP A 436 22.57 -8.00 14.48
N ARG A 437 21.66 -8.83 13.91
CA ARG A 437 21.98 -9.56 12.67
C ARG A 437 22.31 -8.61 11.52
N SER A 438 21.55 -7.55 11.38
CA SER A 438 21.78 -6.54 10.35
C SER A 438 23.13 -5.83 10.55
N TRP A 439 23.43 -5.42 11.77
CA TRP A 439 24.71 -4.77 12.10
C TRP A 439 25.91 -5.66 11.78
N CYS A 440 25.86 -6.93 12.20
CA CYS A 440 26.90 -7.91 11.91
C CYS A 440 27.04 -8.24 10.44
N GLY A 441 26.00 -7.97 9.63
CA GLY A 441 25.97 -8.24 8.20
C GLY A 441 26.42 -7.10 7.29
N PHE A 442 26.47 -5.87 7.75
CA PHE A 442 26.83 -4.74 6.91
C PHE A 442 28.24 -4.89 6.30
N GLY A 443 28.34 -4.55 5.02
CA GLY A 443 29.54 -4.69 4.22
C GLY A 443 29.61 -6.02 3.44
N ASP A 444 29.15 -7.12 4.01
CA ASP A 444 29.06 -8.42 3.32
C ASP A 444 28.13 -9.40 4.07
N TYR A 445 26.82 -9.12 4.06
CA TYR A 445 25.87 -10.00 4.75
C TYR A 445 25.80 -11.41 4.14
N LEU A 446 26.19 -11.57 2.89
CA LEU A 446 26.23 -12.87 2.22
C LEU A 446 27.27 -13.79 2.88
N THR A 447 28.48 -13.29 3.11
CA THR A 447 29.56 -14.04 3.77
C THR A 447 29.27 -14.25 5.25
N HIS A 448 28.66 -13.26 5.92
CA HIS A 448 28.38 -13.34 7.35
C HIS A 448 27.16 -14.17 7.71
N SER A 449 26.34 -14.59 6.76
CA SER A 449 25.17 -15.45 7.01
C SER A 449 25.55 -16.75 7.71
N ASN A 450 26.60 -17.43 7.26
CA ASN A 450 27.07 -18.68 7.89
C ASN A 450 27.59 -18.45 9.32
N HIS A 451 28.24 -17.30 9.60
CA HIS A 451 28.73 -17.00 10.94
C HIS A 451 27.55 -16.76 11.89
N TRP A 452 26.51 -16.06 11.42
CA TRP A 452 25.31 -15.80 12.21
C TRP A 452 24.52 -17.08 12.49
N CYS A 453 24.35 -17.97 11.50
CA CYS A 453 23.66 -19.25 11.71
C CYS A 453 24.40 -20.12 12.74
N ARG A 454 25.76 -20.11 12.76
CA ARG A 454 26.52 -20.78 13.80
C ARG A 454 26.36 -20.14 15.19
N LEU A 455 26.17 -18.82 15.26
CA LEU A 455 25.82 -18.17 16.51
C LEU A 455 24.46 -18.64 17.01
N GLU A 456 23.47 -18.73 16.11
CA GLU A 456 22.13 -19.24 16.43
C GLU A 456 22.21 -20.70 16.90
N ASP A 457 23.00 -21.56 16.23
CA ASP A 457 23.26 -22.93 16.67
C ASP A 457 23.92 -22.99 18.06
N PHE A 458 24.91 -22.14 18.31
CA PHE A 458 25.59 -22.05 19.58
C PHE A 458 24.65 -21.56 20.69
N ALA A 459 23.82 -20.57 20.43
CA ALA A 459 22.82 -20.06 21.36
C ALA A 459 21.81 -21.16 21.76
N GLU A 460 21.29 -21.93 20.79
CA GLU A 460 20.40 -23.06 21.05
C GLU A 460 21.09 -24.18 21.86
N GLN A 461 22.32 -24.52 21.52
CA GLN A 461 23.09 -25.56 22.24
C GLN A 461 23.40 -25.19 23.69
N THR A 462 23.61 -23.92 23.95
CA THR A 462 23.91 -23.41 25.30
C THR A 462 22.68 -22.97 26.09
N GLY A 463 21.50 -22.89 25.44
CA GLY A 463 20.25 -22.39 26.03
C GLY A 463 20.27 -20.88 26.29
N MET A 464 21.17 -20.13 25.65
CA MET A 464 21.28 -18.69 25.76
C MET A 464 20.42 -17.98 24.72
N GLY A 465 20.03 -16.74 25.00
CA GLY A 465 19.50 -15.85 23.95
C GLY A 465 20.59 -15.51 22.92
N VAL A 466 20.19 -15.32 21.63
CA VAL A 466 21.16 -15.04 20.54
C VAL A 466 21.99 -13.78 20.83
N VAL A 467 21.37 -12.72 21.38
CA VAL A 467 22.05 -11.47 21.72
C VAL A 467 22.99 -11.66 22.91
N GLU A 468 22.57 -12.43 23.91
CA GLU A 468 23.41 -12.80 25.05
C GLU A 468 24.61 -13.61 24.58
N ALA A 469 24.44 -14.62 23.74
CA ALA A 469 25.51 -15.40 23.14
C ALA A 469 26.48 -14.51 22.33
N LEU A 470 25.96 -13.56 21.52
CA LEU A 470 26.76 -12.60 20.78
C LEU A 470 27.64 -11.74 21.69
N GLY A 471 27.05 -11.21 22.79
CA GLY A 471 27.76 -10.37 23.76
C GLY A 471 28.86 -11.11 24.47
N GLY A 472 28.65 -12.39 24.81
CA GLY A 472 29.59 -13.26 25.48
C GLY A 472 30.76 -13.80 24.63
N LEU A 473 30.73 -13.63 23.31
CA LEU A 473 31.77 -14.18 22.41
C LEU A 473 33.19 -13.69 22.74
N SER A 474 33.33 -12.49 23.29
CA SER A 474 34.62 -11.92 23.65
C SER A 474 35.23 -12.53 24.92
N ASP A 475 34.48 -13.30 25.71
CA ASP A 475 34.91 -13.88 26.98
C ASP A 475 35.60 -15.24 26.77
N PHE A 476 35.49 -15.81 25.59
CA PHE A 476 36.13 -17.08 25.23
C PHE A 476 37.59 -16.87 24.84
N ALA A 477 38.49 -17.67 25.42
CA ALA A 477 39.94 -17.64 25.11
C ALA A 477 40.21 -18.07 23.67
N GLU A 478 39.40 -19.05 23.13
CA GLU A 478 39.39 -19.47 21.76
C GLU A 478 37.97 -19.30 21.17
N PRO A 479 37.84 -18.89 19.90
CA PRO A 479 36.53 -18.75 19.28
C PRO A 479 35.71 -20.05 19.37
N PRO A 480 34.49 -20.04 19.92
CA PRO A 480 33.67 -21.26 20.08
C PRO A 480 33.22 -21.87 18.76
N PHE A 481 33.20 -21.08 17.68
CA PHE A 481 32.92 -21.54 16.32
C PHE A 481 33.62 -20.63 15.31
N ALA A 482 33.74 -21.09 14.07
CA ALA A 482 34.40 -20.33 13.00
C ALA A 482 33.58 -19.07 12.64
N GLY A 483 34.22 -17.90 12.75
CA GLY A 483 33.61 -16.57 12.54
C GLY A 483 33.10 -15.88 13.81
N ALA A 484 33.27 -16.51 14.99
CA ALA A 484 32.90 -15.88 16.27
C ALA A 484 33.72 -14.61 16.54
N ASP A 485 34.99 -14.58 16.18
CA ASP A 485 35.88 -13.41 16.26
C ASP A 485 35.38 -12.24 15.40
N VAL A 486 34.86 -12.49 14.22
CA VAL A 486 34.26 -11.48 13.34
C VAL A 486 33.02 -10.88 14.01
N LEU A 487 32.12 -11.72 14.53
CA LEU A 487 30.90 -11.26 15.23
C LEU A 487 31.24 -10.48 16.51
N ALA A 488 32.21 -10.95 17.28
CA ALA A 488 32.71 -10.25 18.48
C ALA A 488 33.31 -8.86 18.15
N ALA A 489 33.99 -8.75 17.00
CA ALA A 489 34.49 -7.46 16.53
C ALA A 489 33.35 -6.50 16.16
N ARG A 490 32.34 -6.98 15.48
CA ARG A 490 31.12 -6.20 15.12
C ARG A 490 30.33 -5.78 16.38
N TRP A 491 30.22 -6.66 17.37
CA TRP A 491 29.63 -6.30 18.67
C TRP A 491 30.35 -5.14 19.33
N ARG A 492 31.69 -5.22 19.44
CA ARG A 492 32.50 -4.15 20.04
C ARG A 492 32.40 -2.84 19.29
N GLU A 493 32.38 -2.87 17.96
CA GLU A 493 32.16 -1.70 17.11
C GLU A 493 30.82 -1.02 17.45
N ALA A 494 29.72 -1.78 17.46
CA ALA A 494 28.40 -1.25 17.80
C ALA A 494 28.35 -0.67 19.22
N GLN A 495 28.91 -1.37 20.21
CA GLN A 495 28.92 -0.90 21.59
C GLN A 495 29.69 0.43 21.76
N ALA A 496 30.80 0.62 21.01
CA ALA A 496 31.55 1.88 21.01
C ALA A 496 30.70 3.03 20.37
N LEU A 497 29.90 2.76 19.36
CA LEU A 497 29.00 3.75 18.75
C LEU A 497 27.75 4.02 19.61
N LEU A 498 27.23 3.03 20.30
CA LEU A 498 26.07 3.16 21.17
C LEU A 498 26.38 3.89 22.48
N ALA A 499 27.61 3.78 22.99
CA ALA A 499 28.01 4.42 24.27
C ALA A 499 27.69 5.93 24.31
N PRO A 500 28.02 6.75 23.30
CA PRO A 500 27.69 8.16 23.31
C PRO A 500 26.20 8.46 23.06
N VAL A 501 25.41 7.49 22.59
CA VAL A 501 23.96 7.63 22.23
C VAL A 501 23.09 7.40 23.48
N ARG A 502 23.49 6.50 24.35
CA ARG A 502 22.71 6.09 25.54
C ARG A 502 22.29 7.28 26.39
N GLY A 503 21.00 7.33 26.75
CA GLY A 503 20.41 8.36 27.60
C GLY A 503 20.28 9.74 26.98
N LYS A 504 20.66 9.92 25.71
CA LYS A 504 20.45 11.18 24.99
C LYS A 504 19.05 11.24 24.40
N ARG A 505 18.59 12.46 24.10
CA ARG A 505 17.28 12.77 23.54
C ARG A 505 17.38 13.79 22.42
N GLY A 506 16.39 13.82 21.54
CA GLY A 506 16.20 14.80 20.48
C GLY A 506 17.44 15.04 19.63
N PHE A 507 17.80 16.28 19.45
CA PHE A 507 18.97 16.68 18.63
C PHE A 507 20.31 16.13 19.15
N ALA A 508 20.46 15.96 20.48
CA ALA A 508 21.67 15.41 21.06
C ALA A 508 21.81 13.90 20.77
N LEU A 509 20.69 13.17 20.73
CA LEU A 509 20.64 11.77 20.32
C LEU A 509 21.07 11.66 18.85
N LEU A 510 20.47 12.44 17.95
CA LEU A 510 20.79 12.41 16.53
C LEU A 510 22.23 12.81 16.23
N ALA A 511 22.73 13.81 16.92
CA ALA A 511 24.16 14.20 16.80
C ALA A 511 25.10 13.06 17.20
N ALA A 512 24.69 12.23 18.16
CA ALA A 512 25.46 11.06 18.59
C ALA A 512 25.31 9.84 17.67
N CYS A 513 24.24 9.75 16.87
CA CYS A 513 24.05 8.68 15.89
C CYS A 513 24.86 8.88 14.59
N LYS A 514 25.58 9.99 14.45
CA LYS A 514 26.47 10.22 13.31
C LYS A 514 27.57 9.17 13.25
N GLN A 515 27.83 8.69 12.04
CA GLN A 515 28.91 7.72 11.83
C GLN A 515 30.28 8.38 11.93
N PRO A 516 31.32 7.63 12.33
CA PRO A 516 32.69 8.15 12.37
C PRO A 516 33.10 8.71 11.00
N GLY A 517 33.59 9.97 10.99
CA GLY A 517 34.00 10.65 9.76
C GLY A 517 32.86 11.30 8.96
N CYS A 518 31.62 11.29 9.46
CA CYS A 518 30.49 11.99 8.84
C CYS A 518 30.02 13.15 9.74
N ASP A 519 29.99 14.36 9.17
CA ASP A 519 29.51 15.55 9.90
C ASP A 519 27.97 15.64 9.97
N THR A 520 27.26 14.91 9.12
CA THR A 520 25.79 14.89 9.02
C THR A 520 25.25 13.48 9.06
N LEU A 521 23.99 13.33 9.48
CA LEU A 521 23.24 12.11 9.26
C LEU A 521 22.93 11.93 7.76
N PRO A 522 22.72 10.70 7.28
CA PRO A 522 22.22 10.48 5.92
C PRO A 522 20.91 11.24 5.71
N PRO A 523 20.75 12.01 4.59
CA PRO A 523 19.57 12.86 4.40
C PRO A 523 18.25 12.11 4.43
N SER A 524 18.19 10.91 3.84
CA SER A 524 16.97 10.10 3.82
C SER A 524 16.57 9.62 5.23
N PHE A 525 17.55 9.30 6.07
CA PHE A 525 17.30 8.92 7.46
C PHE A 525 16.86 10.13 8.30
N GLU A 526 17.48 11.29 8.09
CA GLU A 526 17.07 12.54 8.77
C GLU A 526 15.64 12.94 8.41
N GLU A 527 15.24 12.78 7.14
CA GLU A 527 13.88 13.02 6.65
C GLU A 527 12.85 12.09 7.33
N LEU A 528 13.19 10.82 7.56
CA LEU A 528 12.32 9.88 8.29
C LEU A 528 11.99 10.35 9.72
N LEU A 529 12.88 11.07 10.34
CA LEU A 529 12.75 11.50 11.74
C LEU A 529 12.12 12.89 11.91
N ALA A 530 12.17 13.74 10.90
CA ALA A 530 11.64 15.11 10.94
C ALA A 530 10.09 15.16 11.03
N PRO A 531 9.46 16.20 11.66
CA PRO A 531 10.09 17.23 12.47
C PRO A 531 10.46 16.73 13.87
N LEU A 532 11.49 17.34 14.46
CA LEU A 532 11.95 17.01 15.80
C LEU A 532 11.51 18.07 16.79
N SER A 533 11.02 17.65 17.96
CA SER A 533 10.73 18.55 19.07
C SER A 533 11.96 18.79 19.98
N GLY A 534 12.96 17.94 19.85
CA GLY A 534 14.18 18.01 20.66
C GLY A 534 14.11 17.24 21.99
N THR A 535 12.97 16.62 22.30
CA THR A 535 12.72 15.91 23.57
C THR A 535 12.58 14.39 23.41
N GLU A 536 12.46 13.91 22.17
CA GLU A 536 12.20 12.50 21.86
C GLU A 536 13.36 11.61 22.32
N ASP A 537 13.02 10.45 22.87
CA ASP A 537 13.99 9.38 23.12
C ASP A 537 14.16 8.46 21.89
N ALA A 538 15.06 7.46 22.03
CA ALA A 538 15.36 6.55 20.93
C ALA A 538 14.14 5.71 20.53
N ALA A 539 13.28 5.30 21.47
CA ALA A 539 12.09 4.51 21.21
C ALA A 539 11.02 5.33 20.46
N GLU A 540 10.82 6.59 20.85
CA GLU A 540 9.89 7.50 20.15
C GLU A 540 10.35 7.80 18.72
N LEU A 541 11.65 8.02 18.53
CA LEU A 541 12.22 8.24 17.19
C LEU A 541 12.14 6.97 16.32
N LEU A 542 12.40 5.81 16.91
CA LEU A 542 12.29 4.53 16.20
C LEU A 542 10.83 4.25 15.80
N ALA A 543 9.86 4.46 16.69
CA ALA A 543 8.46 4.31 16.38
C ALA A 543 8.03 5.23 15.23
N ARG A 544 8.52 6.50 15.23
CA ARG A 544 8.30 7.44 14.12
C ARG A 544 8.93 6.96 12.81
N ALA A 545 10.18 6.49 12.86
CA ALA A 545 10.85 5.94 11.69
C ALA A 545 10.10 4.73 11.12
N ARG A 546 9.72 3.76 11.97
CA ARG A 546 8.95 2.57 11.57
C ARG A 546 7.62 2.95 10.91
N ALA A 547 6.88 3.91 11.50
CA ALA A 547 5.63 4.40 10.92
C ALA A 547 5.81 5.03 9.51
N ARG A 548 7.01 5.48 9.18
CA ARG A 548 7.35 6.10 7.89
C ARG A 548 8.07 5.17 6.91
N LEU A 549 8.48 3.99 7.34
CA LEU A 549 8.97 2.95 6.42
C LEU A 549 7.85 2.47 5.50
N GLU A 550 6.60 2.53 5.97
CA GLU A 550 5.45 2.17 5.15
C GLU A 550 5.16 3.24 4.10
N ARG A 551 4.78 2.76 2.93
CA ARG A 551 4.48 3.61 1.77
C ARG A 551 3.20 4.40 2.00
N ARG A 552 3.29 5.72 1.97
CA ARG A 552 2.15 6.65 1.95
C ARG A 552 2.56 7.94 1.27
N PHE A 553 1.59 8.66 0.72
CA PHE A 553 1.86 10.03 0.25
C PHE A 553 2.22 10.93 1.43
N ALA A 554 3.22 11.77 1.21
CA ALA A 554 3.56 12.81 2.17
C ALA A 554 2.44 13.86 2.26
N ASP A 555 2.30 14.51 3.42
CA ASP A 555 1.38 15.64 3.56
C ASP A 555 2.01 16.91 2.96
N THR A 556 2.16 16.89 1.64
CA THR A 556 2.75 17.98 0.85
C THR A 556 1.84 18.35 -0.31
N ASP A 557 1.92 19.58 -0.77
CA ASP A 557 1.20 20.02 -1.97
C ASP A 557 2.01 19.65 -3.22
N ALA A 558 1.95 18.37 -3.60
CA ALA A 558 2.73 17.77 -4.69
C ALA A 558 1.85 16.85 -5.54
N VAL A 559 2.16 16.75 -6.84
CA VAL A 559 1.51 15.80 -7.76
C VAL A 559 1.80 14.37 -7.31
N ARG A 560 0.78 13.54 -7.19
CA ARG A 560 0.91 12.15 -6.77
C ARG A 560 1.28 11.26 -7.95
N ILE A 561 2.38 10.51 -7.84
CA ILE A 561 2.80 9.54 -8.87
C ILE A 561 2.79 8.15 -8.25
N ALA A 562 1.92 7.26 -8.75
CA ALA A 562 1.65 5.97 -8.11
C ALA A 562 1.26 4.89 -9.12
N LEU A 563 1.32 3.61 -8.68
CA LEU A 563 0.64 2.50 -9.34
C LEU A 563 -0.86 2.57 -9.04
N PRO A 564 -1.72 1.96 -9.88
CA PRO A 564 -3.17 1.93 -9.62
C PRO A 564 -3.54 1.46 -8.21
N SER A 565 -2.93 0.36 -7.74
CA SER A 565 -3.19 -0.21 -6.41
C SER A 565 -2.83 0.69 -5.22
N MET A 566 -2.00 1.71 -5.43
CA MET A 566 -1.61 2.67 -4.40
C MET A 566 -2.66 3.79 -4.21
N LEU A 567 -3.69 3.83 -5.06
CA LEU A 567 -4.77 4.81 -5.02
C LEU A 567 -6.00 4.36 -4.21
N VAL A 568 -5.98 3.15 -3.64
CA VAL A 568 -7.10 2.62 -2.83
C VAL A 568 -7.52 3.62 -1.76
N GLY A 569 -8.82 3.95 -1.73
CA GLY A 569 -9.41 4.89 -0.78
C GLY A 569 -9.08 6.37 -1.01
N LEU A 570 -8.36 6.72 -2.07
CA LEU A 570 -7.97 8.09 -2.41
C LEU A 570 -8.82 8.67 -3.54
N GLU A 571 -8.84 10.01 -3.62
CA GLU A 571 -9.63 10.77 -4.57
C GLU A 571 -8.85 11.98 -5.07
N PHE A 572 -8.94 12.26 -6.38
CA PHE A 572 -8.23 13.35 -7.01
C PHE A 572 -9.14 14.11 -7.96
N ASP A 573 -8.96 15.41 -8.11
CA ASP A 573 -9.70 16.17 -9.11
C ASP A 573 -9.35 15.73 -10.52
N THR A 574 -8.07 15.42 -10.76
CA THR A 574 -7.58 14.91 -12.04
C THR A 574 -6.78 13.63 -11.86
N VAL A 575 -7.11 12.61 -12.64
CA VAL A 575 -6.33 11.38 -12.76
C VAL A 575 -5.83 11.24 -14.20
N ILE A 576 -4.52 11.02 -14.36
CA ILE A 576 -3.86 10.78 -15.64
C ILE A 576 -3.31 9.36 -15.63
N ILE A 577 -3.83 8.46 -16.48
CA ILE A 577 -3.28 7.12 -16.66
C ILE A 577 -2.25 7.20 -17.79
N ALA A 578 -0.97 7.17 -17.44
CA ALA A 578 0.16 7.29 -18.34
C ALA A 578 0.65 5.92 -18.84
N GLY A 579 1.24 5.87 -20.02
CA GLY A 579 1.78 4.64 -20.57
C GLY A 579 0.72 3.61 -20.95
N ALA A 580 -0.45 4.05 -21.43
CA ALA A 580 -1.55 3.19 -21.79
C ALA A 580 -1.29 2.42 -23.08
N VAL A 581 -0.39 1.44 -23.04
CA VAL A 581 -0.01 0.54 -24.14
C VAL A 581 -0.11 -0.93 -23.71
N ASP A 582 -0.39 -1.83 -24.64
CA ASP A 582 -0.36 -3.28 -24.42
C ASP A 582 1.05 -3.73 -23.98
N GLY A 583 1.12 -4.61 -22.96
CA GLY A 583 2.34 -5.02 -22.30
C GLY A 583 2.63 -4.23 -21.01
N PHE A 584 2.03 -3.05 -20.88
CA PHE A 584 1.92 -2.31 -19.62
C PHE A 584 0.54 -2.50 -18.99
N TYR A 585 -0.52 -2.36 -19.81
CA TYR A 585 -1.90 -2.54 -19.41
C TYR A 585 -2.71 -3.20 -20.56
N PRO A 586 -3.02 -4.50 -20.46
CA PRO A 586 -2.54 -5.44 -19.45
C PRO A 586 -1.04 -5.68 -19.53
N GLY A 587 -0.45 -6.12 -18.39
CA GLY A 587 0.96 -6.39 -18.26
C GLY A 587 1.45 -7.54 -19.15
N VAL A 588 2.78 -7.64 -19.31
CA VAL A 588 3.44 -8.60 -20.20
C VAL A 588 2.97 -10.06 -20.00
N GLY A 589 2.65 -10.44 -18.77
CA GLY A 589 2.19 -11.82 -18.47
C GLY A 589 0.86 -12.21 -19.13
N ALA A 590 0.03 -11.23 -19.51
CA ALA A 590 -1.20 -11.47 -20.28
C ALA A 590 -0.93 -11.85 -21.75
N PHE A 591 0.31 -11.70 -22.22
CA PHE A 591 0.76 -12.00 -23.58
C PHE A 591 1.84 -13.08 -23.63
N ASP A 592 2.28 -13.54 -22.46
CA ASP A 592 3.38 -14.52 -22.35
C ASP A 592 2.86 -15.89 -22.75
N VAL A 593 3.49 -16.45 -23.77
CA VAL A 593 3.15 -17.79 -24.30
C VAL A 593 3.52 -18.94 -23.34
N GLU A 594 4.33 -18.67 -22.33
CA GLU A 594 4.62 -19.65 -21.27
C GLU A 594 3.47 -19.76 -20.26
N ASN A 595 2.58 -18.76 -20.20
CA ASN A 595 1.38 -18.82 -19.40
C ASN A 595 0.24 -19.49 -20.18
N ASP A 596 -0.57 -20.31 -19.53
CA ASP A 596 -1.80 -20.83 -20.08
C ASP A 596 -2.86 -19.71 -20.24
N GLU A 597 -3.91 -19.99 -21.00
CA GLU A 597 -4.97 -19.01 -21.31
C GLU A 597 -5.69 -18.51 -20.04
N ASP A 598 -5.88 -19.36 -19.03
CA ASP A 598 -6.52 -19.00 -17.78
C ASP A 598 -5.63 -18.04 -16.99
N ARG A 599 -4.33 -18.26 -16.97
CA ARG A 599 -3.38 -17.37 -16.31
C ARG A 599 -3.27 -16.03 -17.02
N GLN A 600 -3.23 -16.01 -18.36
CA GLN A 600 -3.24 -14.80 -19.16
C GLN A 600 -4.51 -13.98 -18.89
N ARG A 601 -5.68 -14.63 -18.84
CA ARG A 601 -6.96 -14.01 -18.48
C ARG A 601 -6.94 -13.44 -17.07
N GLN A 602 -6.50 -14.20 -16.07
CA GLN A 602 -6.39 -13.73 -14.69
C GLN A 602 -5.54 -12.45 -14.56
N ILE A 603 -4.40 -12.39 -15.25
CA ILE A 603 -3.54 -11.21 -15.27
C ILE A 603 -4.27 -10.02 -15.92
N SER A 604 -4.90 -10.25 -17.08
CA SER A 604 -5.66 -9.20 -17.77
C SER A 604 -6.78 -8.64 -16.90
N GLU A 605 -7.56 -9.50 -16.25
CA GLU A 605 -8.67 -9.06 -15.39
C GLU A 605 -8.19 -8.38 -14.10
N ALA A 606 -7.04 -8.78 -13.53
CA ALA A 606 -6.44 -8.08 -12.40
C ALA A 606 -6.04 -6.65 -12.79
N ASP A 607 -5.40 -6.47 -13.95
CA ASP A 607 -5.02 -5.15 -14.46
C ASP A 607 -6.24 -4.31 -14.87
N ARG A 608 -7.31 -4.94 -15.37
CA ARG A 608 -8.57 -4.27 -15.68
C ARG A 608 -9.20 -3.68 -14.42
N ARG A 609 -9.27 -4.46 -13.32
CA ARG A 609 -9.74 -3.97 -12.01
C ARG A 609 -8.89 -2.82 -11.49
N ALA A 610 -7.57 -2.90 -11.65
CA ALA A 610 -6.66 -1.84 -11.26
C ALA A 610 -6.91 -0.53 -12.05
N TRP A 611 -7.23 -0.63 -13.35
CA TRP A 611 -7.64 0.51 -14.15
C TRP A 611 -8.98 1.07 -13.70
N TYR A 612 -9.97 0.20 -13.50
CA TYR A 612 -11.30 0.57 -13.03
C TYR A 612 -11.22 1.36 -11.71
N LEU A 613 -10.42 0.87 -10.76
CA LEU A 613 -10.12 1.58 -9.51
C LEU A 613 -9.53 2.97 -9.79
N ALA A 614 -8.47 3.04 -10.61
CA ALA A 614 -7.79 4.29 -10.91
C ALA A 614 -8.72 5.33 -11.58
N MET A 615 -9.56 4.89 -12.53
CA MET A 615 -10.57 5.74 -13.17
C MET A 615 -11.58 6.27 -12.16
N GLY A 616 -12.03 5.42 -11.24
CA GLY A 616 -12.97 5.76 -10.18
C GLY A 616 -12.44 6.75 -9.14
N CYS A 617 -11.12 6.97 -9.07
CA CYS A 617 -10.51 7.98 -8.21
C CYS A 617 -10.67 9.42 -8.76
N ALA A 618 -11.06 9.61 -10.02
CA ALA A 618 -11.21 10.91 -10.63
C ALA A 618 -12.54 11.59 -10.24
N ARG A 619 -12.46 12.84 -9.77
CA ARG A 619 -13.62 13.68 -9.38
C ARG A 619 -14.09 14.63 -10.47
N ARG A 620 -13.22 14.94 -11.46
CA ARG A 620 -13.51 15.94 -12.52
C ARG A 620 -12.97 15.52 -13.86
N THR A 621 -11.69 15.14 -13.95
CA THR A 621 -11.00 14.89 -15.21
C THR A 621 -10.27 13.56 -15.16
N LEU A 622 -10.51 12.74 -16.18
CA LEU A 622 -9.77 11.51 -16.45
C LEU A 622 -9.06 11.65 -17.79
N ILE A 623 -7.74 11.42 -17.80
CA ILE A 623 -6.96 11.41 -19.02
C ILE A 623 -6.29 10.05 -19.17
N VAL A 624 -6.57 9.38 -20.29
CA VAL A 624 -5.83 8.19 -20.72
C VAL A 624 -4.78 8.65 -21.73
N SER A 625 -3.50 8.38 -21.40
CA SER A 625 -2.35 8.86 -22.17
C SER A 625 -1.58 7.67 -22.74
N THR A 626 -1.38 7.66 -24.06
CA THR A 626 -0.70 6.60 -24.81
C THR A 626 0.32 7.18 -25.76
N PHE A 627 1.16 6.35 -26.36
CA PHE A 627 2.13 6.76 -27.38
C PHE A 627 2.26 5.73 -28.51
N GLN A 628 2.74 6.17 -29.70
CA GLN A 628 2.72 5.36 -30.92
C GLN A 628 3.94 4.45 -31.06
N LYS A 629 5.11 4.87 -30.58
CA LYS A 629 6.38 4.17 -30.78
C LYS A 629 7.36 4.42 -29.64
N ASP A 630 8.27 3.49 -29.47
CA ASP A 630 9.46 3.64 -28.61
C ASP A 630 10.68 3.01 -29.29
N ARG A 631 11.88 3.22 -28.77
CA ARG A 631 13.08 2.50 -29.21
C ARG A 631 12.86 1.00 -29.04
N ALA A 632 13.19 0.22 -30.07
CA ALA A 632 12.88 -1.21 -30.09
C ALA A 632 13.48 -1.95 -28.88
N GLU A 633 14.73 -1.63 -28.51
CA GLU A 633 15.40 -2.19 -27.34
C GLU A 633 14.64 -1.88 -26.03
N THR A 634 14.21 -0.62 -25.86
CA THR A 634 13.46 -0.19 -24.68
C THR A 634 12.10 -0.85 -24.62
N ALA A 635 11.37 -0.87 -25.72
CA ALA A 635 10.06 -1.48 -25.81
C ALA A 635 10.08 -2.99 -25.44
N LEU A 636 11.01 -3.73 -26.04
CA LEU A 636 11.16 -5.16 -25.78
C LEU A 636 11.60 -5.43 -24.33
N ARG A 637 12.59 -4.68 -23.81
CA ARG A 637 13.08 -4.84 -22.44
C ARG A 637 12.03 -4.50 -21.40
N SER A 638 11.13 -3.55 -21.70
CA SER A 638 10.06 -3.12 -20.83
C SER A 638 8.79 -4.00 -20.94
N GLY A 639 8.78 -4.98 -21.84
CA GLY A 639 7.65 -5.89 -22.02
C GLY A 639 6.48 -5.33 -22.83
N MET A 640 6.66 -4.20 -23.52
CA MET A 640 5.63 -3.65 -24.39
C MET A 640 5.36 -4.56 -25.58
N GLN A 641 4.11 -4.68 -26.01
CA GLN A 641 3.74 -5.46 -27.19
C GLN A 641 4.10 -4.72 -28.46
N VAL A 642 5.09 -5.29 -29.19
CA VAL A 642 5.63 -4.71 -30.41
C VAL A 642 4.92 -5.28 -31.64
N HIS A 643 4.20 -4.44 -32.37
CA HIS A 643 3.56 -4.85 -33.63
C HIS A 643 4.53 -4.90 -34.82
N ARG A 644 5.46 -3.97 -34.89
CA ARG A 644 6.42 -3.85 -35.98
C ARG A 644 7.64 -3.05 -35.56
N ILE A 645 8.81 -3.49 -36.01
CA ILE A 645 10.06 -2.72 -35.89
C ILE A 645 10.39 -2.11 -37.27
N ARG A 646 10.80 -0.84 -37.26
CA ARG A 646 11.28 -0.09 -38.42
C ARG A 646 12.58 0.60 -38.07
N ASP A 647 13.50 0.66 -39.04
CA ASP A 647 14.64 1.55 -38.95
C ASP A 647 14.22 2.98 -39.37
N GLU A 648 14.47 3.95 -38.51
CA GLU A 648 14.23 5.37 -38.75
C GLU A 648 15.55 6.08 -38.47
N HIS A 649 16.27 6.50 -39.52
CA HIS A 649 17.56 7.21 -39.43
C HIS A 649 18.68 6.42 -38.72
N GLY A 650 18.75 5.10 -38.90
CA GLY A 650 19.75 4.23 -38.28
C GLY A 650 19.41 3.81 -36.84
N GLU A 651 18.21 4.12 -36.35
CA GLU A 651 17.69 3.65 -35.06
C GLU A 651 16.48 2.74 -35.25
N ALA A 652 16.45 1.63 -34.53
CA ALA A 652 15.33 0.71 -34.55
C ALA A 652 14.19 1.20 -33.67
N TRP A 653 13.04 1.49 -34.27
CA TRP A 653 11.83 1.93 -33.58
C TRP A 653 10.75 0.86 -33.64
N ALA A 654 10.15 0.58 -32.48
CA ALA A 654 9.02 -0.34 -32.32
C ALA A 654 7.71 0.45 -32.41
N ARG A 655 6.80 0.01 -33.28
CA ARG A 655 5.42 0.48 -33.32
C ARG A 655 4.61 -0.27 -32.27
N LEU A 656 3.82 0.46 -31.49
CA LEU A 656 3.03 -0.01 -30.36
C LEU A 656 1.54 0.25 -30.62
N ALA A 657 0.69 -0.53 -29.99
CA ALA A 657 -0.74 -0.24 -29.94
C ALA A 657 -1.11 0.42 -28.61
N PRO A 658 -2.13 1.27 -28.59
CA PRO A 658 -2.79 1.66 -27.35
C PRO A 658 -3.24 0.43 -26.56
N SER A 659 -3.30 0.55 -25.25
CA SER A 659 -3.88 -0.48 -24.41
C SER A 659 -5.27 -0.90 -24.89
N ARG A 660 -5.54 -2.20 -24.95
CA ARG A 660 -6.88 -2.72 -25.26
C ARG A 660 -7.94 -2.19 -24.31
N PHE A 661 -7.61 -1.91 -23.04
CA PHE A 661 -8.52 -1.32 -22.08
C PHE A 661 -9.02 0.07 -22.51
N ALA A 662 -8.18 0.86 -23.18
CA ALA A 662 -8.58 2.15 -23.73
C ALA A 662 -9.56 2.01 -24.92
N LEU A 663 -9.62 0.84 -25.57
CA LEU A 663 -10.58 0.54 -26.64
C LEU A 663 -11.88 -0.07 -26.10
N GLU A 664 -11.91 -0.47 -24.84
CA GLU A 664 -13.02 -1.15 -24.17
C GLU A 664 -13.84 -0.20 -23.27
N LEU A 665 -13.65 1.10 -23.39
CA LEU A 665 -14.33 2.13 -22.57
C LEU A 665 -15.82 2.34 -22.92
N GLY A 666 -16.36 1.57 -23.85
CA GLY A 666 -17.78 1.63 -24.23
C GLY A 666 -18.14 2.81 -25.14
N PRO A 667 -19.46 3.08 -25.33
CA PRO A 667 -19.93 4.08 -26.30
C PRO A 667 -19.59 5.53 -25.92
N GLU A 668 -19.37 5.81 -24.65
CA GLU A 668 -18.97 7.14 -24.14
C GLU A 668 -17.45 7.35 -24.19
N ALA A 669 -16.70 6.41 -24.77
CA ALA A 669 -15.26 6.54 -24.93
C ALA A 669 -14.90 7.82 -25.71
N PRO A 670 -13.90 8.59 -25.23
CA PRO A 670 -13.46 9.78 -25.95
C PRO A 670 -12.79 9.38 -27.29
N VAL A 671 -12.90 10.26 -28.27
CA VAL A 671 -12.14 10.11 -29.52
C VAL A 671 -10.66 10.26 -29.21
N LEU A 672 -9.85 9.41 -29.85
CA LEU A 672 -8.38 9.49 -29.72
C LEU A 672 -7.87 10.81 -30.31
N GLU A 673 -7.33 11.65 -29.45
CA GLU A 673 -6.71 12.92 -29.81
C GLU A 673 -5.21 12.70 -30.09
N THR A 674 -4.77 12.92 -31.32
CA THR A 674 -3.33 12.90 -31.62
C THR A 674 -2.72 14.24 -31.26
N ALA A 675 -1.85 14.25 -30.25
CA ALA A 675 -1.12 15.44 -29.88
C ALA A 675 -0.01 15.71 -30.92
N LEU A 676 -0.23 16.70 -31.76
CA LEU A 676 0.83 17.24 -32.62
C LEU A 676 1.80 18.05 -31.74
N GLU A 677 3.10 17.82 -31.90
CA GLU A 677 4.13 18.69 -31.33
C GLU A 677 3.91 20.13 -31.84
N ARG A 678 3.42 21.01 -30.99
CA ARG A 678 3.45 22.47 -31.19
C ARG A 678 4.05 23.14 -29.97
#